data_96c749a06fcba4c780c9ed6eaa7999f0
#
_entry.id   96c749a06fcba4c780c9ed6eaa7999f0
#
_cell.length_a   1.000
_cell.length_b   1.000
_cell.length_c   1.000
_cell.angle_alpha   90.00
_cell.angle_beta   90.00
_cell.angle_gamma   90.00
#
_symmetry.space_group_name_H-M   'P 1'
#
loop_
_entity.id
_entity.type
_entity.pdbx_description
1 polymer ?
#
loop_
_entity_poly.entity_id
_entity_poly.type
_entity_poly.pdbx_seq_one_letter_code
_entity_poly.pdbx_strand_id
1 'polypeptide(L)'
;MNINELVNTAATTHSVLGKRPAPSKPQPQGDDLFQALAKTLNALHQRLCTEPPEVRASVEIEVRVGLISLPERLERATPGIPGSGAVQIDSEVMRHHRLRFVSGVSPPVFDRVKEEVGRKYGVAERASKEVVYVYDAGQMRDQRVVMDGAGPPYCERKEARHQVNFQLAAAPYDLRVQASLEQRVAPEMAGLQPGSNEPPQGWSGRRTKRRFSWKSDSSMSEEEAWLWRADLTLVEEVNPQRGGRTNEVREVELELLPRARDRWLSLTQPEEVIAMTSQVATHLYHLLESINPLEPLSAIADPVPEHDDGVRQAVAAACAQLKRPTGKGSSFPGAQPVNMCKRNVPDVQRGSYFIAEKTDGVRYLMITAPAPAGGETCVLVDRSMNVFQVVGGGFLAGCVGSGTILDGELVHNRTLNKAIFVAFDVLRHRERSLVSCGFLERLSVLRKGVVADYNDRVREGGAEASPDGHLMLVPKRFFPRQKIMDLFRQVHVEGQHRIFKDSERSLHHKTDGIIFQPDAPYKVGTDPALLKWKWVDLASVDLRVYPATTTTTVGNGAGGGGGGGGVRLCSEAGNHGEEVDLSRSVHLSEHDEARLVADMQSCRSVIAEVALDPGSGLWMYMGLRPDKDRPNFITTVISTMVEVAEGLSEEELKYRMLADTPASDDWLRQEMTMRKRAVQWQYKRKSAAAQKPQVREELPPPPPPR
;
A
#
# COMPACT_ATOMS: atom_id res chain seq x y z
N MET A 1 -20.19 -27.56 -16.47
CA MET A 1 -19.35 -27.08 -15.36
C MET A 1 -19.24 -25.57 -15.44
N ASN A 2 -19.55 -24.85 -14.38
CA ASN A 2 -19.51 -23.39 -14.37
C ASN A 2 -18.07 -22.95 -14.00
N ILE A 3 -17.60 -21.81 -14.54
CA ILE A 3 -16.27 -21.22 -14.22
C ILE A 3 -16.02 -21.18 -12.72
N ASN A 4 -17.05 -20.92 -11.91
CA ASN A 4 -16.97 -20.92 -10.45
C ASN A 4 -16.64 -22.29 -9.83
N GLU A 5 -16.96 -23.41 -10.50
CA GLU A 5 -16.61 -24.76 -10.03
C GLU A 5 -15.17 -25.14 -10.39
N LEU A 6 -14.65 -24.67 -11.53
CA LEU A 6 -13.27 -24.90 -11.96
C LEU A 6 -12.27 -24.06 -11.14
N VAL A 7 -12.64 -22.85 -10.79
CA VAL A 7 -11.83 -21.97 -9.92
C VAL A 7 -11.69 -22.57 -8.52
N ASN A 8 -12.75 -23.16 -7.99
CA ASN A 8 -12.70 -23.87 -6.70
C ASN A 8 -11.83 -25.14 -6.76
N THR A 9 -11.72 -25.81 -7.92
CA THR A 9 -10.93 -27.02 -8.09
C THR A 9 -9.41 -26.68 -8.23
N ALA A 10 -9.07 -25.58 -8.88
CA ALA A 10 -7.67 -25.13 -9.01
C ALA A 10 -7.09 -24.61 -7.68
N ALA A 11 -7.91 -23.98 -6.84
CA ALA A 11 -7.52 -23.56 -5.49
C ALA A 11 -7.28 -24.75 -4.54
N THR A 12 -7.85 -25.91 -4.83
CA THR A 12 -7.73 -27.12 -4.00
C THR A 12 -6.47 -27.96 -4.30
N THR A 13 -5.82 -27.76 -5.44
CA THR A 13 -4.61 -28.53 -5.79
C THR A 13 -3.33 -28.02 -5.12
N HIS A 14 -3.34 -26.87 -4.46
CA HIS A 14 -2.20 -26.38 -3.67
C HIS A 14 -2.23 -26.77 -2.18
N SER A 15 -3.22 -27.56 -1.72
CA SER A 15 -3.37 -27.95 -0.31
C SER A 15 -3.02 -29.41 -0.04
N VAL A 16 -2.02 -29.99 -0.68
CA VAL A 16 -1.53 -31.33 -0.33
C VAL A 16 -0.28 -31.21 0.54
N LEU A 17 -0.46 -30.71 1.75
CA LEU A 17 0.33 -31.09 2.93
C LEU A 17 -0.60 -30.95 4.15
N GLY A 18 -0.99 -32.08 4.69
CA GLY A 18 -2.09 -32.26 5.64
C GLY A 18 -2.06 -31.37 6.88
N LYS A 19 -3.08 -30.51 7.00
CA LYS A 19 -3.66 -30.11 8.27
C LYS A 19 -5.18 -29.94 8.09
N ARG A 20 -5.97 -30.42 9.06
CA ARG A 20 -7.43 -30.32 9.08
C ARG A 20 -7.85 -28.84 9.00
N PRO A 21 -8.91 -28.50 8.25
CA PRO A 21 -9.38 -27.13 8.15
C PRO A 21 -10.00 -26.68 9.49
N ALA A 22 -9.54 -25.54 9.98
CA ALA A 22 -10.25 -24.79 11.02
C ALA A 22 -11.54 -24.20 10.41
N PRO A 23 -12.60 -23.92 11.20
CA PRO A 23 -13.84 -23.37 10.70
C PRO A 23 -13.61 -22.02 10.03
N SER A 24 -14.00 -21.91 8.77
CA SER A 24 -13.86 -20.73 7.93
C SER A 24 -14.61 -19.54 8.51
N LYS A 25 -13.88 -18.48 8.88
CA LYS A 25 -14.46 -17.14 9.05
C LYS A 25 -14.96 -16.65 7.67
N PRO A 26 -16.02 -15.82 7.62
CA PRO A 26 -16.51 -15.29 6.35
C PRO A 26 -15.38 -14.50 5.67
N GLN A 27 -15.01 -14.91 4.45
CA GLN A 27 -14.05 -14.19 3.63
C GLN A 27 -14.64 -12.83 3.22
N PRO A 28 -13.82 -11.77 3.19
CA PRO A 28 -14.26 -10.49 2.63
C PRO A 28 -14.69 -10.70 1.16
N GLN A 29 -15.78 -10.07 0.77
CA GLN A 29 -16.41 -10.19 -0.56
C GLN A 29 -15.65 -9.38 -1.64
N GLY A 30 -14.33 -9.50 -1.72
CA GLY A 30 -13.56 -9.06 -2.88
C GLY A 30 -13.24 -10.28 -3.74
N ASP A 31 -13.41 -10.17 -5.05
CA ASP A 31 -12.93 -11.23 -5.95
C ASP A 31 -11.44 -11.41 -5.73
N ASP A 32 -10.98 -12.63 -5.48
CA ASP A 32 -9.59 -12.99 -5.52
C ASP A 32 -8.99 -12.53 -6.88
N LEU A 33 -7.77 -12.01 -6.87
CA LEU A 33 -7.09 -11.54 -8.09
C LEU A 33 -7.14 -12.60 -9.20
N PHE A 34 -6.93 -13.85 -8.86
CA PHE A 34 -7.02 -14.94 -9.84
C PHE A 34 -8.43 -15.03 -10.46
N GLN A 35 -9.47 -14.97 -9.66
CA GLN A 35 -10.86 -15.02 -10.15
C GLN A 35 -11.18 -13.79 -11.00
N ALA A 36 -10.75 -12.61 -10.56
CA ALA A 36 -10.95 -11.37 -11.30
C ALA A 36 -10.24 -11.40 -12.67
N LEU A 37 -9.02 -11.90 -12.74
CA LEU A 37 -8.28 -12.09 -13.98
C LEU A 37 -8.94 -13.14 -14.89
N ALA A 38 -9.35 -14.29 -14.35
CA ALA A 38 -10.01 -15.33 -15.12
C ALA A 38 -11.34 -14.85 -15.71
N LYS A 39 -12.17 -14.15 -14.93
CA LYS A 39 -13.41 -13.53 -15.41
C LYS A 39 -13.15 -12.51 -16.53
N THR A 40 -12.15 -11.66 -16.34
CA THR A 40 -11.78 -10.61 -17.33
C THR A 40 -11.29 -11.24 -18.63
N LEU A 41 -10.42 -12.24 -18.54
CA LEU A 41 -9.91 -12.95 -19.72
C LEU A 41 -11.04 -13.69 -20.45
N ASN A 42 -11.96 -14.32 -19.72
CA ASN A 42 -13.11 -14.95 -20.35
C ASN A 42 -14.04 -13.95 -21.07
N ALA A 43 -14.31 -12.80 -20.44
CA ALA A 43 -15.08 -11.73 -21.06
C ALA A 43 -14.35 -11.15 -22.29
N LEU A 44 -13.04 -11.04 -22.23
CA LEU A 44 -12.19 -10.59 -23.32
C LEU A 44 -12.23 -11.60 -24.49
N HIS A 45 -12.11 -12.90 -24.22
CA HIS A 45 -12.24 -13.95 -25.23
C HIS A 45 -13.58 -13.84 -25.96
N GLN A 46 -14.70 -13.77 -25.22
CA GLN A 46 -16.04 -13.65 -25.80
C GLN A 46 -16.16 -12.43 -26.75
N ARG A 47 -15.60 -11.28 -26.34
CA ARG A 47 -15.63 -10.06 -27.14
C ARG A 47 -14.75 -10.16 -28.39
N LEU A 48 -13.52 -10.67 -28.23
CA LEU A 48 -12.60 -10.79 -29.35
C LEU A 48 -13.04 -11.83 -30.37
N CYS A 49 -13.75 -12.87 -29.97
CA CYS A 49 -14.31 -13.86 -30.89
C CYS A 49 -15.42 -13.30 -31.79
N THR A 50 -16.01 -12.13 -31.45
CA THR A 50 -16.95 -11.43 -32.35
C THR A 50 -16.24 -10.58 -33.40
N GLU A 51 -14.95 -10.33 -33.26
CA GLU A 51 -14.16 -9.56 -34.24
C GLU A 51 -13.81 -10.44 -35.46
N PRO A 52 -13.61 -9.82 -36.65
CA PRO A 52 -13.14 -10.54 -37.82
C PRO A 52 -11.82 -11.28 -37.59
N PRO A 53 -11.57 -12.41 -38.31
CA PRO A 53 -10.35 -13.21 -38.11
C PRO A 53 -9.05 -12.40 -38.30
N GLU A 54 -9.04 -11.46 -39.26
CA GLU A 54 -7.90 -10.58 -39.56
C GLU A 54 -7.60 -9.63 -38.38
N VAL A 55 -8.63 -9.11 -37.73
CA VAL A 55 -8.51 -8.28 -36.53
C VAL A 55 -8.00 -9.12 -35.37
N ARG A 56 -8.55 -10.31 -35.16
CA ARG A 56 -8.10 -11.22 -34.09
C ARG A 56 -6.62 -11.58 -34.17
N ALA A 57 -6.11 -11.80 -35.38
CA ALA A 57 -4.72 -12.12 -35.65
C ALA A 57 -3.75 -10.96 -35.31
N SER A 58 -4.26 -9.72 -35.29
CA SER A 58 -3.48 -8.49 -35.07
C SER A 58 -3.68 -7.90 -33.67
N VAL A 59 -4.47 -8.56 -32.79
CA VAL A 59 -4.70 -8.07 -31.43
C VAL A 59 -3.53 -8.45 -30.52
N GLU A 60 -2.98 -7.48 -29.83
CA GLU A 60 -2.04 -7.67 -28.73
C GLU A 60 -2.80 -7.65 -27.41
N ILE A 61 -2.54 -8.63 -26.54
CA ILE A 61 -3.13 -8.71 -25.21
C ILE A 61 -2.01 -8.56 -24.19
N GLU A 62 -2.10 -7.50 -23.42
CA GLU A 62 -1.04 -7.14 -22.45
C GLU A 62 -1.61 -6.82 -21.06
N VAL A 63 -0.80 -7.06 -20.04
CA VAL A 63 -1.05 -6.63 -18.67
C VAL A 63 0.08 -5.72 -18.24
N ARG A 64 -0.25 -4.51 -17.81
CA ARG A 64 0.70 -3.50 -17.35
C ARG A 64 0.62 -3.32 -15.86
N VAL A 65 1.78 -3.12 -15.25
CA VAL A 65 1.92 -2.76 -13.83
C VAL A 65 2.11 -1.26 -13.71
N GLY A 66 1.36 -0.61 -12.82
CA GLY A 66 1.39 0.83 -12.66
C GLY A 66 0.48 1.30 -11.54
N LEU A 67 0.09 2.56 -11.56
CA LEU A 67 -0.78 3.14 -10.53
C LEU A 67 -2.00 3.83 -11.17
N ILE A 68 -3.17 3.64 -10.56
CA ILE A 68 -4.36 4.44 -10.85
C ILE A 68 -4.25 5.71 -10.00
N SER A 69 -4.04 6.85 -10.63
CA SER A 69 -3.75 8.12 -9.95
C SER A 69 -4.52 9.30 -10.51
N LEU A 70 -4.60 10.37 -9.74
CA LEU A 70 -5.03 11.68 -10.22
C LEU A 70 -3.91 12.32 -11.08
N PRO A 71 -4.24 13.08 -12.14
CA PRO A 71 -3.24 13.65 -13.05
C PRO A 71 -2.20 14.56 -12.40
N GLU A 72 -2.53 15.17 -11.27
CA GLU A 72 -1.69 16.14 -10.55
C GLU A 72 -0.90 15.52 -9.40
N ARG A 73 -1.12 14.24 -9.09
CA ARG A 73 -0.48 13.52 -7.99
C ARG A 73 -0.05 12.16 -8.51
N LEU A 74 1.22 11.81 -8.29
CA LEU A 74 1.74 10.45 -8.50
C LEU A 74 1.30 9.47 -7.40
N GLU A 75 0.29 9.85 -6.63
CA GLU A 75 -0.26 9.09 -5.53
C GLU A 75 -1.55 8.39 -5.95
N ARG A 76 -1.81 7.26 -5.35
CA ARG A 76 -3.02 6.48 -5.62
C ARG A 76 -4.26 7.31 -5.36
N ALA A 77 -5.17 7.39 -6.32
CA ALA A 77 -6.35 8.25 -6.27
C ALA A 77 -7.45 7.75 -5.34
N THR A 78 -7.41 6.47 -5.01
CA THR A 78 -8.37 5.83 -4.11
C THR A 78 -7.61 5.10 -3.01
N PRO A 79 -8.05 5.22 -1.75
CA PRO A 79 -7.51 4.43 -0.66
C PRO A 79 -7.65 2.94 -0.98
N GLY A 80 -6.66 2.17 -0.59
CA GLY A 80 -6.72 0.72 -0.74
C GLY A 80 -7.98 0.15 -0.09
N ILE A 81 -8.69 -0.70 -0.79
CA ILE A 81 -9.81 -1.43 -0.22
C ILE A 81 -9.25 -2.46 0.75
N PRO A 82 -9.74 -2.54 2.00
CA PRO A 82 -9.34 -3.59 2.92
C PRO A 82 -9.73 -4.94 2.36
N GLY A 83 -8.78 -5.83 2.22
CA GLY A 83 -8.99 -7.17 1.71
C GLY A 83 -7.97 -7.55 0.64
N SER A 84 -7.74 -8.83 0.41
CA SER A 84 -6.92 -9.36 -0.67
C SER A 84 -7.56 -9.15 -2.06
N GLY A 85 -8.66 -8.38 -2.14
CA GLY A 85 -9.48 -8.23 -3.32
C GLY A 85 -8.85 -7.38 -4.42
N ALA A 86 -9.07 -7.79 -5.66
CA ALA A 86 -8.88 -6.99 -6.84
C ALA A 86 -10.20 -6.30 -7.18
N VAL A 87 -10.20 -4.97 -7.25
CA VAL A 87 -11.39 -4.20 -7.62
C VAL A 87 -11.25 -3.68 -9.03
N GLN A 88 -12.19 -4.05 -9.87
CA GLN A 88 -12.28 -3.52 -11.22
C GLN A 88 -12.76 -2.07 -11.18
N ILE A 89 -12.01 -1.19 -11.83
CA ILE A 89 -12.36 0.24 -11.99
C ILE A 89 -12.80 0.48 -13.43
N ASP A 90 -14.07 0.77 -13.61
CA ASP A 90 -14.65 0.96 -14.93
C ASP A 90 -14.16 2.25 -15.60
N SER A 91 -14.15 2.24 -16.93
CA SER A 91 -13.73 3.41 -17.74
C SER A 91 -14.59 4.65 -17.50
N GLU A 92 -15.82 4.49 -17.07
CA GLU A 92 -16.71 5.58 -16.72
C GLU A 92 -16.27 6.22 -15.40
N VAL A 93 -15.98 5.42 -14.37
CA VAL A 93 -15.41 5.85 -13.09
C VAL A 93 -14.07 6.57 -13.33
N MET A 94 -13.20 5.98 -14.16
CA MET A 94 -11.92 6.61 -14.53
C MET A 94 -12.13 8.00 -15.14
N ARG A 95 -13.11 8.17 -16.05
CA ARG A 95 -13.42 9.44 -16.68
C ARG A 95 -14.05 10.44 -15.71
N HIS A 96 -15.05 10.00 -14.97
CA HIS A 96 -15.78 10.86 -14.02
C HIS A 96 -14.85 11.49 -12.98
N HIS A 97 -13.96 10.69 -12.41
CA HIS A 97 -12.99 11.12 -11.39
C HIS A 97 -11.66 11.61 -11.97
N ARG A 98 -11.54 11.74 -13.30
CA ARG A 98 -10.30 12.15 -13.99
C ARG A 98 -9.10 11.27 -13.61
N LEU A 99 -9.35 10.00 -13.30
CA LEU A 99 -8.29 9.06 -12.97
C LEU A 99 -7.50 8.67 -14.21
N ARG A 100 -6.21 8.45 -14.03
CA ARG A 100 -5.33 7.93 -15.08
C ARG A 100 -4.56 6.72 -14.56
N PHE A 101 -4.37 5.76 -15.42
CA PHE A 101 -3.41 4.69 -15.17
C PHE A 101 -2.04 5.19 -15.64
N VAL A 102 -1.11 5.31 -14.71
CA VAL A 102 0.28 5.67 -14.97
C VAL A 102 1.08 4.37 -14.98
N SER A 103 1.53 3.95 -16.18
CA SER A 103 2.37 2.77 -16.33
C SER A 103 3.74 3.04 -15.72
N GLY A 104 4.30 2.01 -15.09
CA GLY A 104 5.66 2.03 -14.55
C GLY A 104 5.73 1.77 -13.06
N VAL A 105 6.95 1.39 -12.65
CA VAL A 105 7.31 1.06 -11.28
C VAL A 105 8.50 1.88 -10.83
N SER A 106 8.72 1.96 -9.51
CA SER A 106 9.89 2.65 -8.95
C SER A 106 11.21 1.93 -9.31
N PRO A 107 12.35 2.64 -9.35
CA PRO A 107 13.65 2.04 -9.67
C PRO A 107 13.99 0.81 -8.83
N PRO A 108 13.84 0.81 -7.48
CA PRO A 108 14.15 -0.37 -6.67
C PRO A 108 13.28 -1.59 -7.01
N VAL A 109 12.00 -1.34 -7.35
CA VAL A 109 11.08 -2.43 -7.73
C VAL A 109 11.45 -2.99 -9.10
N PHE A 110 11.78 -2.12 -10.07
CA PHE A 110 12.22 -2.55 -11.39
C PHE A 110 13.47 -3.43 -11.32
N ASP A 111 14.48 -3.01 -10.54
CA ASP A 111 15.73 -3.76 -10.37
C ASP A 111 15.48 -5.10 -9.66
N ARG A 112 14.64 -5.13 -8.62
CA ARG A 112 14.21 -6.35 -7.95
C ARG A 112 13.50 -7.31 -8.90
N VAL A 113 12.51 -6.81 -9.64
CA VAL A 113 11.76 -7.64 -10.61
C VAL A 113 12.68 -8.21 -11.67
N LYS A 114 13.61 -7.41 -12.19
CA LYS A 114 14.61 -7.86 -13.16
C LYS A 114 15.50 -8.96 -12.62
N GLU A 115 15.94 -8.84 -11.36
CA GLU A 115 16.75 -9.84 -10.68
C GLU A 115 15.95 -11.13 -10.43
N GLU A 116 14.73 -11.03 -9.92
CA GLU A 116 13.86 -12.17 -9.63
C GLU A 116 13.44 -12.93 -10.89
N VAL A 117 13.05 -12.21 -11.94
CA VAL A 117 12.71 -12.79 -13.23
C VAL A 117 13.96 -13.45 -13.83
N GLY A 118 15.12 -12.78 -13.75
CA GLY A 118 16.39 -13.34 -14.23
C GLY A 118 16.81 -14.59 -13.45
N ARG A 119 16.63 -14.62 -12.15
CA ARG A 119 16.95 -15.78 -11.30
C ARG A 119 16.02 -16.97 -11.58
N LYS A 120 14.73 -16.71 -11.77
CA LYS A 120 13.71 -17.74 -11.96
C LYS A 120 13.70 -18.29 -13.39
N TYR A 121 14.01 -17.46 -14.37
CA TYR A 121 13.79 -17.74 -15.78
C TYR A 121 15.05 -17.59 -16.65
N GLY A 122 16.20 -17.34 -16.05
CA GLY A 122 17.47 -17.22 -16.73
C GLY A 122 17.76 -15.82 -17.28
N VAL A 123 18.69 -15.76 -18.25
CA VAL A 123 19.11 -14.49 -18.86
C VAL A 123 18.03 -14.00 -19.82
N ALA A 124 17.83 -12.66 -19.87
CA ALA A 124 16.89 -12.07 -20.83
C ALA A 124 17.23 -12.53 -22.26
N GLU A 125 16.24 -13.06 -22.94
CA GLU A 125 16.42 -13.62 -24.29
C GLU A 125 16.79 -12.52 -25.30
N ARG A 126 16.29 -11.31 -25.09
CA ARG A 126 16.51 -10.17 -25.99
C ARG A 126 16.65 -8.87 -25.22
N ALA A 127 17.72 -8.12 -25.50
CA ALA A 127 17.82 -6.72 -25.17
C ALA A 127 17.67 -5.91 -26.47
N SER A 128 16.60 -5.16 -26.61
CA SER A 128 16.37 -4.29 -27.78
C SER A 128 16.42 -2.82 -27.40
N LYS A 129 16.82 -1.98 -28.36
CA LYS A 129 16.77 -0.52 -28.23
C LYS A 129 15.92 0.02 -29.36
N GLU A 130 14.89 0.78 -29.01
CA GLU A 130 13.95 1.39 -29.95
C GLU A 130 13.84 2.89 -29.67
N VAL A 131 13.65 3.69 -30.70
CA VAL A 131 13.26 5.10 -30.58
C VAL A 131 11.87 5.25 -31.18
N VAL A 132 10.94 5.74 -30.38
CA VAL A 132 9.54 5.92 -30.78
C VAL A 132 9.19 7.40 -30.75
N TYR A 133 8.72 7.93 -31.88
CA TYR A 133 8.21 9.28 -31.98
C TYR A 133 6.69 9.26 -31.95
N VAL A 134 6.08 10.09 -31.10
CA VAL A 134 4.63 10.19 -30.91
C VAL A 134 4.12 11.57 -31.33
N TYR A 135 2.85 11.64 -31.75
CA TYR A 135 2.20 12.82 -32.23
C TYR A 135 0.88 13.06 -31.50
N ASP A 136 0.69 14.26 -30.97
CA ASP A 136 -0.51 14.62 -30.17
C ASP A 136 -1.56 15.36 -31.05
N ALA A 137 -1.21 15.76 -32.26
CA ALA A 137 -2.08 16.56 -33.11
C ALA A 137 -1.91 16.24 -34.61
N GLY A 138 -2.85 16.71 -35.43
CA GLY A 138 -2.82 16.59 -36.88
C GLY A 138 -3.23 15.20 -37.40
N GLN A 139 -2.90 14.92 -38.65
CA GLN A 139 -3.21 13.64 -39.30
C GLN A 139 -2.47 12.44 -38.72
N MET A 140 -1.38 12.68 -37.97
CA MET A 140 -0.56 11.67 -37.30
C MET A 140 -0.99 11.41 -35.86
N ARG A 141 -2.05 12.04 -35.41
CA ARG A 141 -2.58 11.77 -34.05
C ARG A 141 -2.87 10.28 -33.90
N ASP A 142 -2.49 9.72 -32.74
CA ASP A 142 -2.62 8.29 -32.38
C ASP A 142 -1.74 7.34 -33.23
N GLN A 143 -0.79 7.89 -34.01
CA GLN A 143 0.22 7.13 -34.73
C GLN A 143 1.59 7.32 -34.07
N ARG A 144 2.47 6.36 -34.27
CA ARG A 144 3.85 6.42 -33.79
C ARG A 144 4.82 5.92 -34.85
N VAL A 145 5.97 6.59 -34.96
CA VAL A 145 7.07 6.15 -35.81
C VAL A 145 8.08 5.43 -34.96
N VAL A 146 8.43 4.22 -35.33
CA VAL A 146 9.37 3.36 -34.63
C VAL A 146 10.65 3.21 -35.43
N MET A 147 11.78 3.42 -34.74
CA MET A 147 13.13 3.23 -35.26
C MET A 147 13.84 2.26 -34.33
N ASP A 148 13.97 1.00 -34.69
CA ASP A 148 14.58 -0.07 -33.89
C ASP A 148 16.07 -0.30 -34.19
N GLY A 149 16.63 0.36 -35.19
CA GLY A 149 18.02 0.22 -35.59
C GLY A 149 18.35 -1.10 -36.29
N ALA A 150 17.41 -2.03 -36.38
CA ALA A 150 17.61 -3.33 -37.04
C ALA A 150 17.01 -3.36 -38.47
N GLY A 151 16.17 -2.39 -38.79
CA GLY A 151 15.49 -2.29 -40.08
C GLY A 151 15.08 -0.85 -40.42
N PRO A 152 14.40 -0.65 -41.56
CA PRO A 152 13.88 0.66 -41.91
C PRO A 152 12.81 1.12 -40.92
N PRO A 153 12.72 2.44 -40.63
CA PRO A 153 11.67 3.01 -39.84
C PRO A 153 10.28 2.59 -40.33
N TYR A 154 9.37 2.35 -39.42
CA TYR A 154 7.99 2.02 -39.72
C TYR A 154 7.02 2.86 -38.92
N CYS A 155 5.84 3.06 -39.50
CA CYS A 155 4.74 3.72 -38.81
C CYS A 155 3.73 2.68 -38.31
N GLU A 156 3.24 2.84 -37.12
CA GLU A 156 2.21 1.99 -36.58
C GLU A 156 1.14 2.79 -35.86
N ARG A 157 -0.05 2.23 -35.82
CA ARG A 157 -1.20 2.72 -35.05
C ARG A 157 -1.57 1.68 -34.02
N LYS A 158 -1.63 2.10 -32.78
CA LYS A 158 -2.10 1.26 -31.67
C LYS A 158 -3.47 1.76 -31.24
N GLU A 159 -4.49 0.96 -31.41
CA GLU A 159 -5.87 1.27 -31.03
C GLU A 159 -6.30 0.36 -29.88
N ALA A 160 -6.61 0.93 -28.73
CA ALA A 160 -7.14 0.17 -27.60
C ALA A 160 -8.57 -0.29 -27.92
N ARG A 161 -8.80 -1.60 -27.96
CA ARG A 161 -10.11 -2.22 -28.18
C ARG A 161 -10.85 -2.50 -26.87
N HIS A 162 -10.15 -3.08 -25.93
CA HIS A 162 -10.70 -3.37 -24.60
C HIS A 162 -9.67 -3.04 -23.54
N GLN A 163 -10.13 -2.46 -22.44
CA GLN A 163 -9.27 -2.08 -21.34
C GLN A 163 -10.03 -2.26 -20.02
N VAL A 164 -9.39 -2.93 -19.09
CA VAL A 164 -9.87 -3.12 -17.73
C VAL A 164 -8.77 -2.73 -16.76
N ASN A 165 -9.10 -1.93 -15.75
CA ASN A 165 -8.16 -1.52 -14.72
C ASN A 165 -8.55 -2.21 -13.42
N PHE A 166 -7.55 -2.71 -12.68
CA PHE A 166 -7.72 -3.30 -11.38
C PHE A 166 -6.95 -2.50 -10.35
N GLN A 167 -7.64 -2.08 -9.31
CA GLN A 167 -7.03 -1.59 -8.10
C GLN A 167 -6.78 -2.76 -7.16
N LEU A 168 -5.53 -2.90 -6.70
CA LEU A 168 -5.10 -3.98 -5.83
C LEU A 168 -4.73 -3.45 -4.45
N ALA A 169 -5.59 -3.70 -3.45
CA ALA A 169 -5.35 -3.23 -2.09
C ALA A 169 -4.10 -3.84 -1.47
N ALA A 170 -3.86 -5.12 -1.75
CA ALA A 170 -2.77 -5.89 -1.15
C ALA A 170 -1.47 -5.91 -1.97
N ALA A 171 -1.40 -5.17 -3.08
CA ALA A 171 -0.20 -5.10 -3.92
C ALA A 171 0.38 -3.69 -3.96
N PRO A 172 1.70 -3.54 -4.17
CA PRO A 172 2.32 -2.23 -4.32
C PRO A 172 1.77 -1.43 -5.51
N TYR A 173 1.37 -2.11 -6.57
CA TYR A 173 0.89 -1.51 -7.82
C TYR A 173 -0.46 -2.07 -8.24
N ASP A 174 -1.14 -1.30 -9.08
CA ASP A 174 -2.38 -1.64 -9.77
C ASP A 174 -2.08 -2.30 -11.11
N LEU A 175 -3.09 -2.90 -11.72
CA LEU A 175 -2.96 -3.57 -13.01
C LEU A 175 -3.89 -2.97 -14.06
N ARG A 176 -3.44 -2.99 -15.30
CA ARG A 176 -4.26 -2.76 -16.49
C ARG A 176 -4.17 -3.96 -17.40
N VAL A 177 -5.30 -4.60 -17.68
CA VAL A 177 -5.46 -5.60 -18.73
C VAL A 177 -5.96 -4.89 -19.97
N GLN A 178 -5.27 -5.00 -21.09
CA GLN A 178 -5.60 -4.29 -22.32
C GLN A 178 -5.49 -5.22 -23.52
N ALA A 179 -6.46 -5.13 -24.42
CA ALA A 179 -6.36 -5.66 -25.77
C ALA A 179 -6.29 -4.50 -26.75
N SER A 180 -5.26 -4.46 -27.57
CA SER A 180 -4.98 -3.39 -28.56
C SER A 180 -4.81 -3.99 -29.93
N LEU A 181 -5.31 -3.28 -30.94
CA LEU A 181 -5.02 -3.58 -32.34
C LEU A 181 -3.79 -2.78 -32.75
N GLU A 182 -2.74 -3.49 -33.14
CA GLU A 182 -1.55 -2.89 -33.71
C GLU A 182 -1.54 -3.08 -35.22
N GLN A 183 -1.55 -1.97 -35.96
CA GLN A 183 -1.54 -1.97 -37.41
C GLN A 183 -0.35 -1.18 -37.93
N ARG A 184 0.43 -1.80 -38.82
CA ARG A 184 1.43 -1.07 -39.59
C ARG A 184 0.72 -0.21 -40.62
N VAL A 185 1.10 1.04 -40.65
CA VAL A 185 0.59 2.06 -41.60
C VAL A 185 1.70 2.37 -42.61
N ALA A 186 1.32 2.72 -43.82
CA ALA A 186 2.28 3.06 -44.87
C ALA A 186 3.22 4.21 -44.43
N PRO A 187 4.56 4.06 -44.55
CA PRO A 187 5.53 5.04 -44.05
C PRO A 187 5.35 6.45 -44.72
N GLU A 188 4.84 6.49 -45.90
CA GLU A 188 4.59 7.74 -46.64
C GLU A 188 3.56 8.64 -45.95
N MET A 189 2.63 8.05 -45.20
CA MET A 189 1.65 8.81 -44.39
C MET A 189 2.31 9.55 -43.23
N ALA A 190 3.47 9.09 -42.76
CA ALA A 190 4.28 9.75 -41.75
C ALA A 190 5.29 10.75 -42.31
N GLY A 191 5.31 10.99 -43.61
CA GLY A 191 6.31 11.80 -44.29
C GLY A 191 7.72 11.20 -44.25
N LEU A 192 7.82 9.89 -43.97
CA LEU A 192 9.08 9.17 -43.96
C LEU A 192 9.51 8.87 -45.38
N GLN A 193 10.70 9.32 -45.74
CA GLN A 193 11.31 8.91 -47.02
C GLN A 193 11.84 7.47 -46.87
N PRO A 194 11.59 6.59 -47.85
CA PRO A 194 12.12 5.25 -47.84
C PRO A 194 13.65 5.26 -47.68
N GLY A 195 14.16 4.61 -46.64
CA GLY A 195 15.59 4.51 -46.35
C GLY A 195 16.20 5.69 -45.56
N SER A 196 15.41 6.68 -45.13
CA SER A 196 15.90 7.74 -44.25
C SER A 196 15.94 7.28 -42.81
N ASN A 197 17.07 7.50 -42.17
CA ASN A 197 17.23 7.32 -40.69
C ASN A 197 17.08 8.65 -39.92
N GLU A 198 16.61 9.69 -40.59
CA GLU A 198 16.38 10.98 -39.94
C GLU A 198 15.12 10.96 -39.09
N PRO A 199 15.12 11.67 -37.96
CA PRO A 199 13.92 11.80 -37.13
C PRO A 199 12.78 12.41 -37.94
N PRO A 200 11.54 11.87 -37.81
CA PRO A 200 10.39 12.44 -38.47
C PRO A 200 10.11 13.85 -37.98
N GLN A 201 9.49 14.69 -38.82
CA GLN A 201 9.15 16.06 -38.42
C GLN A 201 7.82 16.14 -37.68
N GLY A 202 7.65 17.17 -36.82
CA GLY A 202 6.37 17.47 -36.18
C GLY A 202 5.99 16.57 -35.01
N TRP A 203 6.92 15.79 -34.48
CA TRP A 203 6.64 14.95 -33.31
C TRP A 203 6.48 15.79 -32.00
N SER A 204 5.60 15.35 -31.11
CA SER A 204 5.32 15.97 -29.79
C SER A 204 6.10 15.32 -28.66
N GLY A 205 6.51 14.07 -28.83
CA GLY A 205 7.29 13.34 -27.85
C GLY A 205 8.19 12.29 -28.48
N ARG A 206 9.35 12.07 -27.86
CA ARG A 206 10.29 11.01 -28.22
C ARG A 206 10.50 10.11 -27.04
N ARG A 207 10.37 8.80 -27.23
CA ARG A 207 10.61 7.77 -26.23
C ARG A 207 11.77 6.88 -26.70
N THR A 208 12.87 6.88 -25.97
CA THR A 208 13.95 5.92 -26.18
C THR A 208 13.74 4.75 -25.24
N LYS A 209 13.49 3.57 -25.79
CA LYS A 209 13.16 2.36 -25.04
C LYS A 209 14.34 1.39 -25.06
N ARG A 210 14.67 0.86 -23.88
CA ARG A 210 15.58 -0.27 -23.71
C ARG A 210 14.82 -1.38 -23.03
N ARG A 211 14.47 -2.43 -23.79
CA ARG A 211 13.62 -3.53 -23.36
C ARG A 211 14.44 -4.78 -23.07
N PHE A 212 14.09 -5.45 -21.99
CA PHE A 212 14.56 -6.78 -21.62
C PHE A 212 13.36 -7.70 -21.64
N SER A 213 13.42 -8.80 -22.39
CA SER A 213 12.32 -9.74 -22.59
C SER A 213 12.69 -11.13 -22.13
N TRP A 214 11.78 -11.77 -21.40
CA TRP A 214 11.86 -13.17 -21.00
C TRP A 214 10.64 -13.92 -21.51
N LYS A 215 10.88 -15.06 -22.14
CA LYS A 215 9.85 -16.02 -22.54
C LYS A 215 10.41 -17.44 -22.33
N SER A 216 9.55 -18.44 -22.35
CA SER A 216 10.02 -19.83 -22.30
C SER A 216 10.89 -20.18 -23.50
N ASP A 217 11.85 -21.06 -23.26
CA ASP A 217 12.68 -21.62 -24.32
C ASP A 217 11.83 -22.40 -25.33
N SER A 218 12.14 -22.28 -26.61
CA SER A 218 11.48 -22.98 -27.71
C SER A 218 11.70 -24.51 -27.65
N SER A 219 12.63 -24.99 -26.82
CA SER A 219 12.89 -26.41 -26.59
C SER A 219 11.95 -27.07 -25.59
N MET A 220 11.15 -26.29 -24.84
CA MET A 220 10.17 -26.82 -23.89
C MET A 220 8.97 -27.46 -24.62
N SER A 221 8.37 -28.48 -24.00
CA SER A 221 7.12 -29.07 -24.49
C SER A 221 5.99 -28.03 -24.52
N GLU A 222 4.96 -28.25 -25.33
CA GLU A 222 3.82 -27.31 -25.40
C GLU A 222 3.10 -27.11 -24.08
N GLU A 223 3.15 -28.09 -23.19
CA GLU A 223 2.53 -28.04 -21.86
C GLU A 223 3.38 -27.26 -20.85
N GLU A 224 4.70 -27.19 -21.05
CA GLU A 224 5.65 -26.48 -20.20
C GLU A 224 5.95 -25.07 -20.70
N ALA A 225 5.60 -24.76 -21.96
CA ALA A 225 5.86 -23.47 -22.56
C ALA A 225 5.05 -22.34 -21.93
N TRP A 226 5.71 -21.22 -21.68
CA TRP A 226 5.02 -20.03 -21.20
C TRP A 226 4.00 -19.54 -22.21
N LEU A 227 2.87 -19.07 -21.66
CA LEU A 227 1.84 -18.41 -22.45
C LEU A 227 2.08 -16.91 -22.55
N TRP A 228 2.85 -16.35 -21.61
CA TRP A 228 3.12 -14.93 -21.51
C TRP A 228 4.61 -14.61 -21.63
N ARG A 229 4.93 -13.47 -22.20
CA ARG A 229 6.26 -12.84 -22.21
C ARG A 229 6.29 -11.76 -21.14
N ALA A 230 7.38 -11.69 -20.37
CA ALA A 230 7.63 -10.61 -19.43
C ALA A 230 8.60 -9.61 -20.06
N ASP A 231 8.16 -8.36 -20.20
CA ASP A 231 8.94 -7.24 -20.76
C ASP A 231 9.20 -6.19 -19.69
N LEU A 232 10.47 -5.92 -19.42
CA LEU A 232 10.93 -4.84 -18.58
C LEU A 232 11.60 -3.78 -19.45
N THR A 233 11.03 -2.57 -19.47
CA THR A 233 11.47 -1.52 -20.39
C THR A 233 11.90 -0.26 -19.63
N LEU A 234 13.13 0.17 -19.82
CA LEU A 234 13.59 1.51 -19.46
C LEU A 234 13.20 2.47 -20.58
N VAL A 235 12.44 3.49 -20.25
CA VAL A 235 11.95 4.49 -21.20
C VAL A 235 12.46 5.86 -20.82
N GLU A 236 13.22 6.50 -21.69
CA GLU A 236 13.59 7.90 -21.59
C GLU A 236 12.63 8.72 -22.46
N GLU A 237 11.80 9.54 -21.83
CA GLU A 237 10.84 10.40 -22.52
C GLU A 237 11.35 11.83 -22.61
N VAL A 238 11.32 12.39 -23.81
CA VAL A 238 11.62 13.79 -24.07
C VAL A 238 10.41 14.45 -24.70
N ASN A 239 9.89 15.49 -24.07
CA ASN A 239 8.81 16.32 -24.60
C ASN A 239 9.34 17.73 -24.87
N PRO A 240 9.50 18.16 -26.14
CA PRO A 240 10.00 19.47 -26.48
C PRO A 240 9.13 20.62 -25.95
N GLN A 241 7.81 20.42 -25.91
CA GLN A 241 6.85 21.42 -25.45
C GLN A 241 6.91 21.68 -23.94
N ARG A 242 7.50 20.75 -23.16
CA ARG A 242 7.74 20.87 -21.73
C ARG A 242 9.17 21.27 -21.37
N GLY A 243 9.85 22.00 -22.25
CA GLY A 243 11.22 22.49 -22.04
C GLY A 243 12.30 21.43 -22.20
N GLY A 244 12.05 20.35 -22.92
CA GLY A 244 13.03 19.32 -23.28
C GLY A 244 13.59 18.49 -22.12
N ARG A 245 12.95 18.54 -20.93
CA ARG A 245 13.35 17.72 -19.79
C ARG A 245 13.16 16.25 -20.09
N THR A 246 14.17 15.45 -19.78
CA THR A 246 14.11 13.99 -19.86
C THR A 246 13.41 13.45 -18.62
N ASN A 247 12.40 12.62 -18.84
CA ASN A 247 11.74 11.84 -17.79
C ASN A 247 12.08 10.37 -18.02
N GLU A 248 12.43 9.65 -16.96
CA GLU A 248 12.72 8.22 -17.02
C GLU A 248 11.56 7.44 -16.41
N VAL A 249 11.01 6.50 -17.20
CA VAL A 249 9.93 5.61 -16.78
C VAL A 249 10.42 4.16 -16.89
N ARG A 250 10.06 3.34 -15.91
CA ARG A 250 10.37 1.91 -15.85
C ARG A 250 9.11 1.11 -15.97
N GLU A 251 8.83 0.64 -17.20
CA GLU A 251 7.63 -0.11 -17.50
C GLU A 251 7.83 -1.60 -17.25
N VAL A 252 6.80 -2.26 -16.70
CA VAL A 252 6.71 -3.71 -16.53
C VAL A 252 5.42 -4.16 -17.20
N GLU A 253 5.57 -5.00 -18.22
CA GLU A 253 4.49 -5.46 -19.08
C GLU A 253 4.53 -6.98 -19.21
N LEU A 254 3.38 -7.62 -19.20
CA LEU A 254 3.20 -9.03 -19.52
C LEU A 254 2.36 -9.12 -20.78
N GLU A 255 2.87 -9.76 -21.82
CA GLU A 255 2.21 -9.89 -23.11
C GLU A 255 1.88 -11.34 -23.40
N LEU A 256 0.63 -11.62 -23.76
CA LEU A 256 0.20 -12.94 -24.19
C LEU A 256 0.85 -13.26 -25.55
N LEU A 257 1.64 -14.33 -25.60
CA LEU A 257 2.37 -14.72 -26.79
C LEU A 257 1.41 -15.00 -27.97
N PRO A 258 1.75 -14.57 -29.20
CA PRO A 258 0.89 -14.75 -30.37
C PRO A 258 0.37 -16.18 -30.55
N ARG A 259 1.24 -17.19 -30.38
CA ARG A 259 0.87 -18.58 -30.46
C ARG A 259 -0.21 -18.99 -29.43
N ALA A 260 -0.06 -18.55 -28.19
CA ALA A 260 -1.04 -18.81 -27.13
C ALA A 260 -2.37 -18.09 -27.39
N ARG A 261 -2.29 -16.82 -27.82
CA ARG A 261 -3.43 -16.00 -28.22
C ARG A 261 -4.20 -16.65 -29.37
N ASP A 262 -3.53 -17.02 -30.45
CA ASP A 262 -4.16 -17.57 -31.65
C ASP A 262 -4.86 -18.90 -31.34
N ARG A 263 -4.19 -19.79 -30.58
CA ARG A 263 -4.78 -21.02 -30.07
C ARG A 263 -6.02 -20.75 -29.23
N TRP A 264 -5.92 -19.83 -28.24
CA TRP A 264 -7.01 -19.49 -27.35
C TRP A 264 -8.21 -18.89 -28.12
N LEU A 265 -7.99 -17.95 -29.04
CA LEU A 265 -9.06 -17.30 -29.80
C LEU A 265 -9.64 -18.19 -30.92
N SER A 266 -9.03 -19.33 -31.24
CA SER A 266 -9.58 -20.31 -32.20
C SER A 266 -10.57 -21.28 -31.55
N LEU A 267 -10.61 -21.38 -30.22
CA LEU A 267 -11.48 -22.30 -29.51
C LEU A 267 -12.94 -21.83 -29.54
N THR A 268 -13.85 -22.76 -29.82
CA THR A 268 -15.30 -22.51 -29.90
C THR A 268 -16.10 -23.35 -28.91
N GLN A 269 -15.55 -24.48 -28.47
CA GLN A 269 -16.21 -25.34 -27.50
C GLN A 269 -16.09 -24.74 -26.08
N PRO A 270 -17.19 -24.54 -25.36
CA PRO A 270 -17.21 -23.88 -24.06
C PRO A 270 -16.24 -24.48 -23.04
N GLU A 271 -16.14 -25.82 -23.01
CA GLU A 271 -15.25 -26.52 -22.06
C GLU A 271 -13.76 -26.26 -22.36
N GLU A 272 -13.39 -26.28 -23.64
CA GLU A 272 -12.01 -26.00 -24.08
C GLU A 272 -11.63 -24.52 -23.83
N VAL A 273 -12.57 -23.60 -24.09
CA VAL A 273 -12.39 -22.16 -23.81
C VAL A 273 -12.15 -21.93 -22.33
N ILE A 274 -12.94 -22.56 -21.46
CA ILE A 274 -12.81 -22.45 -20.02
C ILE A 274 -11.46 -23.01 -19.57
N ALA A 275 -11.09 -24.20 -20.04
CA ALA A 275 -9.81 -24.84 -19.69
C ALA A 275 -8.60 -23.98 -20.09
N MET A 276 -8.58 -23.50 -21.34
CA MET A 276 -7.49 -22.66 -21.84
C MET A 276 -7.45 -21.28 -21.14
N THR A 277 -8.62 -20.67 -20.89
CA THR A 277 -8.69 -19.41 -20.13
C THR A 277 -8.13 -19.57 -18.73
N SER A 278 -8.43 -20.70 -18.07
CA SER A 278 -7.86 -21.02 -16.76
C SER A 278 -6.34 -21.18 -16.82
N GLN A 279 -5.80 -21.83 -17.84
CA GLN A 279 -4.34 -21.91 -18.05
C GLN A 279 -3.72 -20.55 -18.26
N VAL A 280 -4.29 -19.72 -19.13
CA VAL A 280 -3.81 -18.34 -19.41
C VAL A 280 -3.82 -17.50 -18.13
N ALA A 281 -4.89 -17.60 -17.32
CA ALA A 281 -5.00 -16.90 -16.05
C ALA A 281 -3.99 -17.40 -15.01
N THR A 282 -3.79 -18.71 -14.92
CA THR A 282 -2.86 -19.34 -13.96
C THR A 282 -1.42 -18.90 -14.24
N HIS A 283 -0.98 -18.95 -15.49
CA HIS A 283 0.37 -18.51 -15.84
C HIS A 283 0.57 -17.01 -15.60
N LEU A 284 -0.43 -16.19 -15.92
CA LEU A 284 -0.41 -14.75 -15.62
C LEU A 284 -0.30 -14.50 -14.11
N TYR A 285 -1.10 -15.18 -13.33
CA TYR A 285 -1.11 -15.06 -11.87
C TYR A 285 0.25 -15.39 -11.27
N HIS A 286 0.87 -16.51 -11.67
CA HIS A 286 2.19 -16.91 -11.19
C HIS A 286 3.31 -15.95 -11.58
N LEU A 287 3.22 -15.30 -12.75
CA LEU A 287 4.14 -14.23 -13.10
C LEU A 287 3.92 -12.99 -12.23
N LEU A 288 2.67 -12.62 -12.00
CA LEU A 288 2.32 -11.47 -11.15
C LEU A 288 2.73 -11.69 -9.69
N GLU A 289 2.66 -12.90 -9.15
CA GLU A 289 3.18 -13.21 -7.80
C GLU A 289 4.68 -12.85 -7.65
N SER A 290 5.47 -13.01 -8.70
CA SER A 290 6.89 -12.63 -8.69
C SER A 290 7.10 -11.13 -8.94
N ILE A 291 6.26 -10.50 -9.75
CA ILE A 291 6.44 -9.13 -10.24
C ILE A 291 5.81 -8.11 -9.29
N ASN A 292 4.57 -8.38 -8.89
CA ASN A 292 3.74 -7.50 -8.06
C ASN A 292 3.06 -8.33 -6.95
N PRO A 293 3.85 -8.88 -6.02
CA PRO A 293 3.37 -9.84 -5.03
C PRO A 293 2.24 -9.20 -4.21
N LEU A 294 1.17 -9.96 -4.05
CA LEU A 294 0.13 -9.63 -3.08
C LEU A 294 0.74 -9.77 -1.69
N GLU A 295 0.74 -8.69 -0.95
CA GLU A 295 1.02 -8.76 0.48
C GLU A 295 -0.30 -9.13 1.17
N PRO A 296 -0.37 -10.27 1.88
CA PRO A 296 -1.55 -10.55 2.69
C PRO A 296 -1.82 -9.37 3.59
N LEU A 297 -3.07 -8.93 3.74
CA LEU A 297 -3.45 -7.85 4.66
C LEU A 297 -3.16 -8.21 6.10
N SER A 298 -3.21 -9.49 6.44
CA SER A 298 -2.53 -10.11 7.55
C SER A 298 -1.28 -10.80 7.02
N ALA A 299 -0.27 -10.05 6.64
CA ALA A 299 1.05 -10.60 6.32
C ALA A 299 1.73 -11.25 7.54
N ILE A 300 1.03 -11.27 8.62
CA ILE A 300 1.35 -11.89 9.87
C ILE A 300 0.36 -13.04 10.00
N ALA A 301 0.86 -14.26 9.95
CA ALA A 301 0.05 -15.42 10.28
C ALA A 301 -0.72 -15.09 11.56
N ASP A 302 -2.04 -15.18 11.53
CA ASP A 302 -2.88 -14.89 12.70
C ASP A 302 -2.29 -15.63 13.90
N PRO A 303 -1.83 -14.91 14.94
CA PRO A 303 -1.21 -15.57 16.08
C PRO A 303 -2.23 -16.53 16.69
N VAL A 304 -1.79 -17.75 17.00
CA VAL A 304 -2.66 -18.78 17.56
C VAL A 304 -2.98 -18.38 19.01
N PRO A 305 -4.25 -18.25 19.40
CA PRO A 305 -4.60 -17.93 20.79
C PRO A 305 -4.05 -18.95 21.78
N GLU A 306 -3.56 -18.45 22.92
CA GLU A 306 -3.16 -19.28 24.05
C GLU A 306 -4.37 -19.61 24.91
N HIS A 307 -4.60 -20.89 25.16
CA HIS A 307 -5.75 -21.37 25.91
C HIS A 307 -5.42 -21.86 27.33
N ASP A 308 -4.14 -22.05 27.65
CA ASP A 308 -3.72 -22.49 28.97
C ASP A 308 -3.94 -21.38 30.00
N ASP A 309 -4.73 -21.67 31.03
CA ASP A 309 -5.09 -20.72 32.08
C ASP A 309 -3.89 -20.35 32.97
N GLY A 310 -2.96 -21.28 33.21
CA GLY A 310 -1.74 -21.01 33.97
C GLY A 310 -0.84 -20.00 33.27
N VAL A 311 -0.63 -20.17 31.97
CA VAL A 311 0.11 -19.21 31.12
C VAL A 311 -0.56 -17.84 31.17
N ARG A 312 -1.87 -17.79 30.94
CA ARG A 312 -2.64 -16.54 30.93
C ARG A 312 -2.60 -15.82 32.28
N GLN A 313 -2.69 -16.54 33.38
CA GLN A 313 -2.58 -15.98 34.73
C GLN A 313 -1.17 -15.45 35.02
N ALA A 314 -0.12 -16.18 34.64
CA ALA A 314 1.27 -15.73 34.78
C ALA A 314 1.52 -14.44 33.97
N VAL A 315 1.03 -14.36 32.74
CA VAL A 315 1.08 -13.17 31.90
C VAL A 315 0.35 -11.98 32.54
N ALA A 316 -0.86 -12.20 33.05
CA ALA A 316 -1.63 -11.15 33.73
C ALA A 316 -0.90 -10.63 34.96
N ALA A 317 -0.29 -11.52 35.75
CA ALA A 317 0.53 -11.15 36.91
C ALA A 317 1.78 -10.35 36.49
N ALA A 318 2.49 -10.77 35.43
CA ALA A 318 3.65 -10.05 34.93
C ALA A 318 3.29 -8.63 34.44
N CYS A 319 2.20 -8.49 33.71
CA CYS A 319 1.67 -7.20 33.29
C CYS A 319 1.23 -6.31 34.44
N ALA A 320 0.62 -6.88 35.47
CA ALA A 320 0.20 -6.13 36.66
C ALA A 320 1.39 -5.53 37.44
N GLN A 321 2.53 -6.21 37.47
CA GLN A 321 3.76 -5.70 38.09
C GLN A 321 4.36 -4.47 37.41
N LEU A 322 4.06 -4.24 36.13
CA LEU A 322 4.51 -3.06 35.40
C LEU A 322 3.67 -1.82 35.70
N LYS A 323 2.48 -1.99 36.29
CA LYS A 323 1.53 -0.89 36.55
C LYS A 323 1.78 -0.26 37.88
N ARG A 324 1.54 1.03 38.02
CA ARG A 324 1.42 1.68 39.33
C ARG A 324 0.10 1.26 40.01
N PRO A 325 0.03 1.17 41.34
CA PRO A 325 -1.13 0.62 42.06
C PRO A 325 -2.46 1.37 41.89
N THR A 326 -2.51 2.49 41.18
CA THR A 326 -3.66 3.41 41.13
C THR A 326 -4.59 3.22 39.94
N GLY A 327 -4.36 2.25 39.04
CA GLY A 327 -5.20 2.03 37.86
C GLY A 327 -6.27 0.97 38.05
N LYS A 328 -7.54 1.33 37.97
CA LYS A 328 -8.66 0.38 37.84
C LYS A 328 -8.60 -0.26 36.44
N GLY A 329 -8.56 -1.58 36.38
CA GLY A 329 -8.75 -2.36 35.16
C GLY A 329 -7.51 -3.03 34.58
N SER A 330 -7.72 -4.10 33.83
CA SER A 330 -6.73 -4.87 33.08
C SER A 330 -6.42 -4.16 31.76
N SER A 331 -5.67 -3.08 31.77
CA SER A 331 -5.26 -2.38 30.56
C SER A 331 -3.84 -2.78 30.15
N PHE A 332 -3.57 -2.79 28.87
CA PHE A 332 -2.26 -3.03 28.28
C PHE A 332 -1.18 -2.10 28.89
N PRO A 333 -0.05 -2.62 29.41
CA PRO A 333 0.96 -1.80 30.10
C PRO A 333 1.94 -1.09 29.15
N GLY A 334 1.72 -1.12 27.85
CA GLY A 334 2.57 -0.47 26.84
C GLY A 334 2.43 1.05 26.84
N ALA A 335 3.55 1.76 26.61
CA ALA A 335 3.55 3.20 26.38
C ALA A 335 2.81 3.55 25.07
N GLN A 336 2.00 4.60 25.08
CA GLN A 336 1.23 5.00 23.91
C GLN A 336 1.67 6.40 23.43
N PRO A 337 2.17 6.52 22.19
CA PRO A 337 2.59 7.79 21.62
C PRO A 337 1.39 8.69 21.33
N VAL A 338 1.62 10.00 21.39
CA VAL A 338 0.69 11.03 20.94
C VAL A 338 1.15 11.58 19.58
N ASN A 339 0.21 12.17 18.82
CA ASN A 339 0.54 12.76 17.52
C ASN A 339 1.48 13.96 17.69
N MET A 340 2.49 14.04 16.83
CA MET A 340 3.42 15.14 16.80
C MET A 340 2.79 16.34 16.09
N CYS A 341 2.68 17.45 16.82
CA CYS A 341 2.25 18.73 16.32
C CYS A 341 3.44 19.71 16.26
N LYS A 342 3.32 20.81 15.52
CA LYS A 342 4.38 21.85 15.43
C LYS A 342 4.78 22.39 16.80
N ARG A 343 3.84 22.46 17.75
CA ARG A 343 4.10 22.87 19.14
C ARG A 343 5.08 21.96 19.90
N ASN A 344 5.20 20.67 19.50
CA ASN A 344 6.10 19.71 20.14
C ASN A 344 7.55 19.82 19.62
N VAL A 345 7.75 20.47 18.48
CA VAL A 345 9.08 20.59 17.86
C VAL A 345 10.13 21.20 18.79
N PRO A 346 9.85 22.31 19.50
CA PRO A 346 10.82 22.91 20.42
C PRO A 346 11.25 21.95 21.56
N ASP A 347 10.33 21.11 22.04
CA ASP A 347 10.65 20.15 23.11
C ASP A 347 11.54 19.03 22.59
N VAL A 348 11.30 18.55 21.37
CA VAL A 348 12.16 17.56 20.70
C VAL A 348 13.55 18.15 20.41
N GLN A 349 13.63 19.42 20.02
CA GLN A 349 14.91 20.09 19.75
C GLN A 349 15.74 20.29 21.00
N ARG A 350 15.11 20.64 22.12
CA ARG A 350 15.77 20.87 23.43
C ARG A 350 16.07 19.59 24.19
N GLY A 351 15.23 18.57 23.98
CA GLY A 351 15.31 17.29 24.70
C GLY A 351 16.30 16.30 24.08
N SER A 352 16.61 15.27 24.85
CA SER A 352 17.34 14.10 24.34
C SER A 352 16.34 13.15 23.70
N TYR A 353 16.27 13.19 22.36
CA TYR A 353 15.36 12.36 21.58
C TYR A 353 16.10 11.49 20.57
N PHE A 354 15.59 10.28 20.45
CA PHE A 354 15.96 9.32 19.41
C PHE A 354 14.80 9.15 18.44
N ILE A 355 15.12 8.89 17.18
CA ILE A 355 14.13 8.69 16.13
C ILE A 355 14.26 7.29 15.53
N ALA A 356 13.13 6.71 15.18
CA ALA A 356 13.05 5.47 14.43
C ALA A 356 11.88 5.55 13.43
N GLU A 357 11.92 4.72 12.41
CA GLU A 357 10.75 4.54 11.56
C GLU A 357 9.56 4.07 12.41
N LYS A 358 8.38 4.55 12.08
CA LYS A 358 7.16 4.03 12.66
C LYS A 358 6.74 2.80 11.84
N THR A 359 7.02 1.65 12.41
CA THR A 359 6.70 0.36 11.80
C THR A 359 5.19 0.25 11.58
N ASP A 360 4.80 -0.22 10.41
CA ASP A 360 3.40 -0.53 10.09
C ASP A 360 3.17 -2.02 10.33
N GLY A 361 2.98 -2.37 11.59
CA GLY A 361 2.80 -3.73 12.08
C GLY A 361 1.79 -3.82 13.21
N VAL A 362 1.71 -4.98 13.84
CA VAL A 362 0.84 -5.23 15.01
C VAL A 362 1.69 -5.25 16.26
N ARG A 363 1.37 -4.35 17.21
CA ARG A 363 2.11 -4.23 18.46
C ARG A 363 1.73 -5.30 19.45
N TYR A 364 2.75 -5.93 20.01
CA TYR A 364 2.65 -6.90 21.10
C TYR A 364 3.70 -6.65 22.19
N LEU A 365 3.40 -7.10 23.40
CA LEU A 365 4.44 -7.44 24.38
C LEU A 365 4.80 -8.91 24.17
N MET A 366 6.11 -9.21 24.07
CA MET A 366 6.59 -10.58 24.17
C MET A 366 6.98 -10.84 25.61
N ILE A 367 6.40 -11.86 26.23
CA ILE A 367 6.56 -12.17 27.66
C ILE A 367 6.98 -13.62 27.80
N THR A 368 8.01 -13.89 28.64
CA THR A 368 8.31 -15.25 29.06
C THR A 368 7.35 -15.68 30.20
N ALA A 369 6.76 -16.86 30.05
CA ALA A 369 5.80 -17.44 30.97
C ALA A 369 6.08 -18.93 31.16
N PRO A 370 5.63 -19.55 32.30
CA PRO A 370 5.70 -20.99 32.47
C PRO A 370 4.97 -21.72 31.35
N ALA A 371 5.57 -22.78 30.79
CA ALA A 371 4.95 -23.61 29.77
C ALA A 371 4.13 -24.76 30.40
N PRO A 372 2.98 -25.17 29.83
CA PRO A 372 2.15 -26.27 30.35
C PRO A 372 2.88 -27.61 30.48
N ALA A 373 3.83 -27.85 29.57
CA ALA A 373 4.65 -29.07 29.53
C ALA A 373 5.88 -29.01 30.47
N GLY A 374 6.00 -27.96 31.27
CA GLY A 374 7.18 -27.65 32.07
C GLY A 374 8.20 -26.79 31.34
N GLY A 375 9.01 -26.04 32.11
CA GLY A 375 9.93 -25.04 31.54
C GLY A 375 9.23 -23.71 31.26
N GLU A 376 9.72 -22.97 30.31
CA GLU A 376 9.21 -21.64 29.94
C GLU A 376 8.95 -21.52 28.44
N THR A 377 8.05 -20.64 28.09
CA THR A 377 7.73 -20.27 26.70
C THR A 377 7.60 -18.76 26.57
N CYS A 378 7.88 -18.22 25.38
CA CYS A 378 7.49 -16.87 25.03
C CYS A 378 6.06 -16.86 24.47
N VAL A 379 5.31 -15.84 24.85
CA VAL A 379 3.97 -15.56 24.33
C VAL A 379 3.87 -14.10 23.90
N LEU A 380 2.93 -13.80 23.00
CA LEU A 380 2.60 -12.43 22.58
C LEU A 380 1.32 -11.98 23.29
N VAL A 381 1.30 -10.71 23.71
CA VAL A 381 0.14 -10.08 24.35
C VAL A 381 -0.25 -8.85 23.57
N ASP A 382 -1.48 -8.80 23.06
CA ASP A 382 -2.01 -7.67 22.33
C ASP A 382 -2.54 -6.53 23.22
N ARG A 383 -2.99 -5.44 22.60
CA ARG A 383 -3.55 -4.28 23.33
C ARG A 383 -4.85 -4.60 24.09
N SER A 384 -5.57 -5.63 23.69
CA SER A 384 -6.78 -6.12 24.35
C SER A 384 -6.48 -7.13 25.47
N MET A 385 -5.20 -7.39 25.74
CA MET A 385 -4.72 -8.40 26.71
C MET A 385 -5.01 -9.84 26.30
N ASN A 386 -5.25 -10.09 25.01
CA ASN A 386 -5.29 -11.46 24.50
C ASN A 386 -3.87 -12.01 24.42
N VAL A 387 -3.74 -13.29 24.77
CA VAL A 387 -2.45 -13.99 24.80
C VAL A 387 -2.39 -14.95 23.62
N PHE A 388 -1.25 -14.97 22.94
CA PHE A 388 -1.05 -15.79 21.75
C PHE A 388 0.25 -16.59 21.85
N GLN A 389 0.23 -17.79 21.30
CA GLN A 389 1.39 -18.67 21.19
C GLN A 389 2.39 -18.12 20.17
N VAL A 390 3.66 -18.45 20.37
CA VAL A 390 4.77 -18.08 19.49
C VAL A 390 5.43 -19.35 18.94
N VAL A 391 5.70 -19.36 17.63
CA VAL A 391 6.49 -20.45 17.03
C VAL A 391 7.88 -20.46 17.66
N GLY A 392 8.30 -21.62 18.18
CA GLY A 392 9.57 -21.76 18.88
C GLY A 392 9.61 -21.00 20.23
N GLY A 393 8.46 -20.83 20.90
CA GLY A 393 8.36 -20.06 22.14
C GLY A 393 9.29 -20.55 23.25
N GLY A 394 9.48 -21.87 23.37
CA GLY A 394 10.43 -22.46 24.32
C GLY A 394 11.89 -22.12 24.00
N PHE A 395 12.28 -22.21 22.72
CA PHE A 395 13.59 -21.77 22.28
C PHE A 395 13.84 -20.29 22.57
N LEU A 396 12.87 -19.43 22.22
CA LEU A 396 12.96 -17.99 22.50
C LEU A 396 13.06 -17.68 23.99
N ALA A 397 12.29 -18.37 24.86
CA ALA A 397 12.37 -18.19 26.29
C ALA A 397 13.76 -18.54 26.83
N GLY A 398 14.36 -19.60 26.31
CA GLY A 398 15.76 -19.97 26.61
C GLY A 398 16.77 -18.92 26.17
N CYS A 399 16.50 -18.22 25.05
CA CYS A 399 17.36 -17.14 24.55
C CYS A 399 17.26 -15.86 25.38
N VAL A 400 16.02 -15.37 25.61
CA VAL A 400 15.82 -14.05 26.24
C VAL A 400 15.86 -14.10 27.77
N GLY A 401 15.66 -15.28 28.35
CA GLY A 401 15.73 -15.54 29.80
C GLY A 401 14.39 -15.32 30.51
N SER A 402 14.24 -16.04 31.62
CA SER A 402 13.05 -16.03 32.48
C SER A 402 12.63 -14.62 32.90
N GLY A 403 11.34 -14.35 32.92
CA GLY A 403 10.76 -13.09 33.40
C GLY A 403 11.03 -11.90 32.47
N THR A 404 11.53 -12.11 31.26
CA THR A 404 11.77 -11.03 30.28
C THR A 404 10.47 -10.54 29.65
N ILE A 405 10.36 -9.20 29.54
CA ILE A 405 9.23 -8.52 28.88
C ILE A 405 9.78 -7.54 27.86
N LEU A 406 9.50 -7.80 26.58
CA LEU A 406 9.89 -6.94 25.47
C LEU A 406 8.66 -6.22 24.92
N ASP A 407 8.85 -4.99 24.48
CA ASP A 407 7.85 -4.22 23.72
C ASP A 407 8.28 -4.18 22.26
N GLY A 408 7.40 -4.56 21.35
CA GLY A 408 7.75 -4.69 19.95
C GLY A 408 6.57 -4.75 19.02
N GLU A 409 6.87 -4.91 17.76
CA GLU A 409 5.89 -5.08 16.69
C GLU A 409 6.16 -6.33 15.88
N LEU A 410 5.10 -7.08 15.64
CA LEU A 410 5.10 -8.20 14.69
C LEU A 410 4.89 -7.62 13.31
N VAL A 411 5.82 -7.88 12.39
CA VAL A 411 5.80 -7.32 11.03
C VAL A 411 6.15 -8.38 10.00
N HIS A 412 5.68 -8.18 8.78
CA HIS A 412 6.14 -8.97 7.65
C HIS A 412 7.45 -8.42 7.11
N ASN A 413 8.50 -9.24 7.15
CA ASN A 413 9.78 -8.91 6.52
C ASN A 413 9.76 -9.30 5.04
N ARG A 414 9.84 -8.31 4.18
CA ARG A 414 9.69 -8.48 2.73
C ARG A 414 10.85 -9.20 2.06
N THR A 415 12.07 -9.12 2.62
CA THR A 415 13.22 -9.87 2.11
C THR A 415 13.13 -11.35 2.49
N LEU A 416 12.77 -11.62 3.74
CA LEU A 416 12.69 -12.97 4.28
C LEU A 416 11.35 -13.65 3.96
N ASN A 417 10.37 -12.87 3.50
CA ASN A 417 8.99 -13.28 3.25
C ASN A 417 8.36 -14.03 4.43
N LYS A 418 8.57 -13.52 5.64
CA LYS A 418 8.03 -14.10 6.88
C LYS A 418 7.81 -13.06 7.97
N ALA A 419 7.01 -13.42 8.97
CA ALA A 419 6.84 -12.61 10.15
C ALA A 419 8.13 -12.56 10.98
N ILE A 420 8.46 -11.37 11.49
CA ILE A 420 9.53 -11.15 12.45
C ILE A 420 9.01 -10.28 13.61
N PHE A 421 9.59 -10.41 14.78
CA PHE A 421 9.31 -9.54 15.93
C PHE A 421 10.40 -8.47 16.04
N VAL A 422 10.01 -7.22 15.76
CA VAL A 422 10.89 -6.05 15.87
C VAL A 422 10.76 -5.47 17.28
N ALA A 423 11.69 -5.81 18.16
CA ALA A 423 11.72 -5.30 19.53
C ALA A 423 12.28 -3.87 19.56
N PHE A 424 11.55 -2.94 20.15
CA PHE A 424 11.97 -1.55 20.28
C PHE A 424 12.21 -1.11 21.72
N ASP A 425 11.75 -1.85 22.73
CA ASP A 425 12.02 -1.58 24.15
C ASP A 425 12.07 -2.87 24.96
N VAL A 426 12.64 -2.78 26.16
CA VAL A 426 12.66 -3.85 27.15
C VAL A 426 12.24 -3.30 28.51
N LEU A 427 11.16 -3.85 29.06
CA LEU A 427 10.55 -3.38 30.30
C LEU A 427 11.08 -4.13 31.52
N ARG A 428 11.42 -5.39 31.29
CA ARG A 428 12.02 -6.27 32.29
C ARG A 428 12.97 -7.23 31.58
N HIS A 429 14.16 -7.41 32.09
CA HIS A 429 15.09 -8.41 31.61
C HIS A 429 15.47 -9.31 32.77
N ARG A 430 15.06 -10.56 32.69
CA ARG A 430 15.14 -11.54 33.75
C ARG A 430 14.40 -10.98 35.00
N GLU A 431 15.02 -10.94 36.15
CA GLU A 431 14.38 -10.44 37.38
C GLU A 431 14.44 -8.89 37.51
N ARG A 432 15.23 -8.21 36.68
CA ARG A 432 15.46 -6.76 36.79
C ARG A 432 14.37 -5.98 36.05
N SER A 433 13.59 -5.17 36.75
CA SER A 433 12.71 -4.17 36.15
C SER A 433 13.54 -3.01 35.62
N LEU A 434 13.23 -2.58 34.38
CA LEU A 434 13.91 -1.49 33.66
C LEU A 434 13.00 -0.27 33.44
N VAL A 435 11.76 -0.32 33.94
CA VAL A 435 10.77 0.75 33.73
C VAL A 435 11.24 2.12 34.24
N SER A 436 12.03 2.15 35.31
CA SER A 436 12.60 3.38 35.89
C SER A 436 13.89 3.87 35.20
N CYS A 437 14.47 3.05 34.32
CA CYS A 437 15.69 3.41 33.60
C CYS A 437 15.41 4.34 32.42
N GLY A 438 16.38 5.17 32.02
CA GLY A 438 16.34 5.95 30.79
C GLY A 438 16.29 5.03 29.56
N PHE A 439 15.82 5.57 28.44
CA PHE A 439 15.66 4.80 27.20
C PHE A 439 16.98 4.21 26.69
N LEU A 440 18.06 4.98 26.73
CA LEU A 440 19.38 4.49 26.30
C LEU A 440 19.87 3.28 27.09
N GLU A 441 19.61 3.26 28.40
CA GLU A 441 19.95 2.10 29.23
C GLU A 441 19.12 0.88 28.83
N ARG A 442 17.79 1.04 28.66
CA ARG A 442 16.92 -0.03 28.20
C ARG A 442 17.33 -0.55 26.81
N LEU A 443 17.63 0.37 25.87
CA LEU A 443 18.10 0.00 24.54
C LEU A 443 19.46 -0.74 24.57
N SER A 444 20.33 -0.37 25.50
CA SER A 444 21.60 -1.09 25.71
C SER A 444 21.37 -2.51 26.21
N VAL A 445 20.45 -2.71 27.18
CA VAL A 445 20.08 -4.04 27.67
C VAL A 445 19.42 -4.86 26.57
N LEU A 446 18.51 -4.27 25.78
CA LEU A 446 17.89 -4.94 24.65
C LEU A 446 18.95 -5.47 23.65
N ARG A 447 19.91 -4.63 23.28
CA ARG A 447 20.93 -4.97 22.25
C ARG A 447 22.01 -5.90 22.74
N LYS A 448 22.62 -5.58 23.93
CA LYS A 448 23.81 -6.26 24.46
C LYS A 448 23.50 -7.44 25.37
N GLY A 449 22.27 -7.50 25.90
CA GLY A 449 21.76 -8.63 26.65
C GLY A 449 20.86 -9.49 25.77
N VAL A 450 19.60 -9.09 25.62
CA VAL A 450 18.55 -9.92 24.99
C VAL A 450 18.90 -10.37 23.59
N VAL A 451 19.26 -9.42 22.69
CA VAL A 451 19.54 -9.74 21.27
C VAL A 451 20.89 -10.41 21.09
N ALA A 452 21.89 -10.07 21.91
CA ALA A 452 23.17 -10.76 21.88
C ALA A 452 23.02 -12.22 22.29
N ASP A 453 22.36 -12.50 23.43
CA ASP A 453 22.08 -13.85 23.91
C ASP A 453 21.28 -14.68 22.87
N TYR A 454 20.28 -14.04 22.23
CA TYR A 454 19.51 -14.64 21.15
C TYR A 454 20.39 -15.02 19.94
N ASN A 455 21.24 -14.09 19.48
CA ASN A 455 22.11 -14.33 18.33
C ASN A 455 23.17 -15.40 18.61
N ASP A 456 23.69 -15.47 19.83
CA ASP A 456 24.65 -16.49 20.26
C ASP A 456 24.00 -17.87 20.24
N ARG A 457 22.79 -17.98 20.76
CA ARG A 457 22.02 -19.22 20.77
C ARG A 457 21.67 -19.70 19.36
N VAL A 458 21.27 -18.77 18.47
CA VAL A 458 21.01 -19.09 17.05
C VAL A 458 22.31 -19.60 16.36
N ARG A 459 23.48 -19.03 16.70
CA ARG A 459 24.78 -19.48 16.14
C ARG A 459 25.24 -20.83 16.69
N GLU A 460 24.89 -21.18 17.93
CA GLU A 460 25.14 -22.50 18.49
C GLU A 460 24.46 -23.62 17.70
N GLY A 461 23.43 -23.30 16.96
CA GLY A 461 22.77 -24.21 16.01
C GLY A 461 21.75 -25.15 16.66
N GLY A 462 21.22 -26.05 15.84
CA GLY A 462 20.17 -27.00 16.24
C GLY A 462 18.91 -26.82 15.40
N ALA A 463 18.01 -27.80 15.45
CA ALA A 463 16.77 -27.76 14.64
C ALA A 463 15.86 -26.57 15.01
N GLU A 464 15.81 -26.20 16.29
CA GLU A 464 15.01 -25.08 16.81
C GLU A 464 15.62 -23.70 16.45
N ALA A 465 16.93 -23.66 16.22
CA ALA A 465 17.65 -22.46 15.78
C ALA A 465 17.49 -22.17 14.29
N SER A 466 16.85 -23.09 13.53
CA SER A 466 16.58 -22.87 12.11
C SER A 466 15.67 -21.62 11.90
N PRO A 467 15.83 -20.91 10.77
CA PRO A 467 15.03 -19.72 10.50
C PRO A 467 13.50 -19.92 10.57
N ASP A 468 13.04 -21.16 10.34
CA ASP A 468 11.61 -21.51 10.36
C ASP A 468 11.20 -22.19 11.67
N GLY A 469 12.13 -22.49 12.57
CA GLY A 469 11.89 -23.15 13.85
C GLY A 469 11.38 -22.21 14.94
N HIS A 470 11.52 -20.89 14.76
CA HIS A 470 11.11 -19.89 15.76
C HIS A 470 10.78 -18.55 15.13
N LEU A 471 10.04 -17.71 15.87
CA LEU A 471 9.81 -16.31 15.51
C LEU A 471 11.11 -15.52 15.63
N MET A 472 11.59 -14.97 14.52
CA MET A 472 12.84 -14.21 14.49
C MET A 472 12.74 -12.93 15.32
N LEU A 473 13.69 -12.68 16.21
CA LEU A 473 13.80 -11.49 17.03
C LEU A 473 14.83 -10.51 16.46
N VAL A 474 14.40 -9.28 16.15
CA VAL A 474 15.28 -8.24 15.59
C VAL A 474 15.13 -6.95 16.40
N PRO A 475 16.22 -6.26 16.80
CA PRO A 475 16.11 -4.99 17.50
C PRO A 475 15.82 -3.85 16.50
N LYS A 476 14.90 -2.97 16.87
CA LYS A 476 14.63 -1.74 16.12
C LYS A 476 15.86 -0.82 16.08
N ARG A 477 16.06 -0.16 14.94
CA ARG A 477 17.13 0.81 14.79
C ARG A 477 16.69 2.20 15.24
N PHE A 478 17.41 2.78 16.19
CA PHE A 478 17.21 4.15 16.62
C PHE A 478 18.40 5.01 16.23
N PHE A 479 18.11 6.24 15.82
CA PHE A 479 19.08 7.26 15.44
C PHE A 479 18.95 8.46 16.39
N PRO A 480 20.04 9.18 16.71
CA PRO A 480 19.90 10.52 17.27
C PRO A 480 19.06 11.40 16.33
N ARG A 481 18.27 12.35 16.87
CA ARG A 481 17.37 13.17 16.05
C ARG A 481 18.07 13.90 14.89
N GLN A 482 19.34 14.31 15.10
CA GLN A 482 20.16 14.98 14.08
C GLN A 482 20.50 14.10 12.88
N LYS A 483 20.31 12.79 13.01
CA LYS A 483 20.50 11.81 11.94
C LYS A 483 19.21 11.50 11.14
N ILE A 484 18.26 12.43 11.17
CA ILE A 484 16.97 12.24 10.48
C ILE A 484 17.13 11.99 8.98
N MET A 485 18.13 12.59 8.34
CA MET A 485 18.44 12.34 6.94
C MET A 485 18.92 10.91 6.69
N ASP A 486 19.64 10.31 7.65
CA ASP A 486 20.09 8.92 7.55
C ASP A 486 18.92 7.96 7.67
N LEU A 487 17.93 8.29 8.50
CA LEU A 487 16.69 7.53 8.63
C LEU A 487 15.88 7.59 7.32
N PHE A 488 15.65 8.78 6.76
CA PHE A 488 14.85 8.93 5.54
C PHE A 488 15.51 8.33 4.30
N ARG A 489 16.85 8.23 4.25
CA ARG A 489 17.55 7.50 3.17
C ARG A 489 17.21 6.00 3.13
N GLN A 490 16.73 5.44 4.24
CA GLN A 490 16.31 4.05 4.34
C GLN A 490 14.80 3.86 4.09
N VAL A 491 14.07 4.94 3.87
CA VAL A 491 12.65 4.91 3.50
C VAL A 491 12.52 5.07 1.98
N HIS A 492 11.91 4.08 1.35
CA HIS A 492 11.68 4.03 -0.09
C HIS A 492 10.19 4.03 -0.38
N VAL A 493 9.79 4.71 -1.45
CA VAL A 493 8.41 4.67 -1.93
C VAL A 493 8.28 3.58 -2.98
N GLU A 494 7.41 2.59 -2.72
CA GLU A 494 7.10 1.50 -3.63
C GLU A 494 5.59 1.47 -3.87
N GLY A 495 5.17 2.03 -5.01
CA GLY A 495 3.74 2.22 -5.29
C GLY A 495 3.10 3.14 -4.26
N GLN A 496 2.11 2.64 -3.56
CA GLN A 496 1.41 3.37 -2.50
C GLN A 496 2.06 3.20 -1.11
N HIS A 497 3.07 2.32 -0.97
CA HIS A 497 3.64 1.98 0.32
C HIS A 497 4.97 2.69 0.54
N ARG A 498 5.22 3.08 1.77
CA ARG A 498 6.53 3.52 2.24
C ARG A 498 7.18 2.36 2.95
N ILE A 499 8.37 2.00 2.50
CA ILE A 499 9.11 0.82 2.92
C ILE A 499 10.40 1.26 3.58
N PHE A 500 10.60 0.82 4.81
CA PHE A 500 11.87 0.96 5.50
C PHE A 500 12.75 -0.26 5.19
N LYS A 501 13.98 0.00 4.73
CA LYS A 501 14.95 -1.05 4.39
C LYS A 501 16.30 -0.75 5.00
N ASP A 502 16.70 -1.57 5.96
CA ASP A 502 18.05 -1.61 6.55
C ASP A 502 18.65 -3.00 6.35
N SER A 503 19.40 -3.17 5.27
CA SER A 503 19.98 -4.46 4.90
C SER A 503 21.00 -4.98 5.91
N GLU A 504 21.67 -4.08 6.65
CA GLU A 504 22.65 -4.47 7.68
C GLU A 504 21.99 -5.14 8.90
N ARG A 505 20.70 -4.90 9.10
CA ARG A 505 19.94 -5.35 10.27
C ARG A 505 18.77 -6.26 9.94
N SER A 506 18.67 -6.72 8.71
CA SER A 506 17.56 -7.55 8.24
C SER A 506 16.18 -6.91 8.49
N LEU A 507 16.09 -5.58 8.43
CA LEU A 507 14.84 -4.83 8.53
C LEU A 507 14.37 -4.46 7.12
N HIS A 508 13.23 -4.97 6.72
CA HIS A 508 12.61 -4.64 5.44
C HIS A 508 11.10 -4.81 5.55
N HIS A 509 10.41 -3.72 5.88
CA HIS A 509 8.97 -3.74 6.20
C HIS A 509 8.31 -2.38 5.88
N LYS A 510 6.99 -2.35 5.92
CA LYS A 510 6.22 -1.12 5.75
C LYS A 510 6.42 -0.16 6.92
N THR A 511 6.35 1.13 6.62
CA THR A 511 6.39 2.21 7.63
C THR A 511 5.35 3.26 7.30
N ASP A 512 4.71 3.81 8.32
CA ASP A 512 3.68 4.85 8.19
C ASP A 512 4.07 6.19 8.84
N GLY A 513 5.37 6.35 9.23
CA GLY A 513 5.84 7.58 9.84
C GLY A 513 7.15 7.45 10.61
N ILE A 514 7.32 8.33 11.59
CA ILE A 514 8.50 8.42 12.48
C ILE A 514 8.05 8.42 13.93
N ILE A 515 8.76 7.68 14.77
CA ILE A 515 8.64 7.74 16.23
C ILE A 515 9.75 8.62 16.80
N PHE A 516 9.40 9.52 17.70
CA PHE A 516 10.31 10.34 18.50
C PHE A 516 10.30 9.82 19.94
N GLN A 517 11.34 9.11 20.30
CA GLN A 517 11.51 8.45 21.61
C GLN A 517 12.35 9.32 22.53
N PRO A 518 11.79 9.82 23.66
CA PRO A 518 12.58 10.55 24.63
C PRO A 518 13.51 9.62 25.42
N ASP A 519 14.70 10.09 25.82
CA ASP A 519 15.55 9.40 26.78
C ASP A 519 15.03 9.64 28.20
N ALA A 520 14.03 8.89 28.57
CA ALA A 520 13.30 9.02 29.82
C ALA A 520 12.87 7.66 30.34
N PRO A 521 12.49 7.55 31.63
CA PRO A 521 11.84 6.35 32.17
C PRO A 521 10.61 5.95 31.35
N TYR A 522 10.35 4.63 31.30
CA TYR A 522 9.21 4.10 30.59
C TYR A 522 7.90 4.50 31.26
N LYS A 523 6.97 5.06 30.50
CA LYS A 523 5.69 5.50 31.01
C LYS A 523 4.56 4.61 30.49
N VAL A 524 3.95 3.85 31.38
CA VAL A 524 2.79 3.02 31.06
C VAL A 524 1.59 3.88 30.70
N GLY A 525 0.89 3.53 29.61
CA GLY A 525 -0.24 4.28 29.09
C GLY A 525 0.19 5.46 28.21
N THR A 526 -0.65 6.47 28.08
CA THR A 526 -0.35 7.63 27.21
C THR A 526 0.85 8.42 27.73
N ASP A 527 1.87 8.52 26.88
CA ASP A 527 3.06 9.32 27.16
C ASP A 527 3.09 10.55 26.22
N PRO A 528 2.87 11.77 26.75
CA PRO A 528 2.86 12.98 25.94
C PRO A 528 4.24 13.37 25.40
N ALA A 529 5.33 12.78 25.93
CA ALA A 529 6.68 13.00 25.43
C ALA A 529 7.07 12.01 24.34
N LEU A 530 6.42 10.86 24.24
CA LEU A 530 6.60 9.90 23.17
C LEU A 530 5.71 10.33 21.98
N LEU A 531 6.35 10.73 20.87
CA LEU A 531 5.63 11.35 19.77
C LEU A 531 5.67 10.45 18.53
N LYS A 532 4.58 10.48 17.75
CA LYS A 532 4.49 9.85 16.42
C LYS A 532 4.16 10.92 15.39
N TRP A 533 4.93 10.97 14.32
CA TRP A 533 4.64 11.74 13.13
C TRP A 533 4.26 10.79 12.00
N LYS A 534 3.27 11.16 11.20
CA LYS A 534 2.86 10.42 10.02
C LYS A 534 2.90 11.33 8.80
N TRP A 535 3.05 10.73 7.62
CA TRP A 535 2.75 11.44 6.39
C TRP A 535 1.27 11.80 6.36
N VAL A 536 0.95 13.00 5.87
CA VAL A 536 -0.43 13.54 5.91
C VAL A 536 -1.41 12.64 5.15
N ASP A 537 -0.96 12.03 4.05
CA ASP A 537 -1.73 11.07 3.25
C ASP A 537 -2.04 9.75 3.97
N LEU A 538 -1.34 9.47 5.08
CA LEU A 538 -1.55 8.29 5.94
C LEU A 538 -2.23 8.63 7.28
N ALA A 539 -2.64 9.89 7.46
CA ALA A 539 -3.34 10.33 8.67
C ALA A 539 -4.83 9.95 8.57
N SER A 540 -5.22 8.93 9.31
CA SER A 540 -6.59 8.40 9.33
C SER A 540 -7.15 8.28 10.74
N VAL A 541 -8.46 8.16 10.84
CA VAL A 541 -9.19 7.88 12.08
C VAL A 541 -10.24 6.81 11.85
N ASP A 542 -10.51 6.03 12.90
CA ASP A 542 -11.55 5.01 12.90
C ASP A 542 -12.81 5.58 13.56
N LEU A 543 -13.91 5.61 12.83
CA LEU A 543 -15.21 6.09 13.29
C LEU A 543 -16.24 4.97 13.30
N ARG A 544 -17.17 5.01 14.23
CA ARG A 544 -18.36 4.14 14.18
C ARG A 544 -19.37 4.75 13.23
N VAL A 545 -19.86 3.93 12.33
CA VAL A 545 -20.81 4.33 11.30
C VAL A 545 -22.12 3.62 11.52
N TYR A 546 -23.20 4.37 11.49
CA TYR A 546 -24.55 3.89 11.54
C TYR A 546 -25.28 4.23 10.23
N PRO A 547 -26.15 3.33 9.70
CA PRO A 547 -26.99 3.67 8.58
C PRO A 547 -27.94 4.81 8.97
N ALA A 548 -28.26 5.67 8.01
CA ALA A 548 -29.26 6.73 8.23
C ALA A 548 -30.58 6.08 8.64
N THR A 549 -31.06 6.40 9.82
CA THR A 549 -32.44 6.09 10.21
C THR A 549 -33.37 7.03 9.45
N THR A 550 -34.18 6.51 8.55
CA THR A 550 -35.35 7.22 8.00
C THR A 550 -36.34 7.47 9.15
N THR A 551 -36.05 8.44 9.99
CA THR A 551 -37.06 8.96 10.93
C THR A 551 -37.96 9.91 10.14
N THR A 552 -39.08 9.39 9.68
CA THR A 552 -40.27 10.18 9.34
C THR A 552 -40.76 10.84 10.63
N THR A 553 -40.16 11.94 11.02
CA THR A 553 -40.78 12.91 11.92
C THR A 553 -41.60 13.88 11.07
N VAL A 554 -42.89 13.58 10.99
CA VAL A 554 -43.89 14.59 10.64
C VAL A 554 -43.81 15.69 11.70
N GLY A 555 -43.15 16.78 11.37
CA GLY A 555 -43.07 17.99 12.19
C GLY A 555 -42.91 19.20 11.28
N ASN A 556 -44.01 20.00 11.16
CA ASN A 556 -44.05 21.27 10.47
C ASN A 556 -42.97 22.22 10.98
N GLY A 557 -42.08 22.70 10.10
CA GLY A 557 -41.15 23.80 10.40
C GLY A 557 -40.31 24.12 9.17
N ALA A 558 -40.62 25.19 8.51
CA ALA A 558 -39.97 25.72 7.33
C ALA A 558 -38.49 26.07 7.57
N GLY A 559 -37.63 25.76 6.64
CA GLY A 559 -36.36 26.47 6.42
C GLY A 559 -35.12 25.59 6.32
N GLY A 560 -34.55 25.42 5.12
CA GLY A 560 -33.14 25.06 4.89
C GLY A 560 -32.93 23.71 4.25
N GLY A 561 -32.77 23.70 2.92
CA GLY A 561 -32.49 22.52 2.10
C GLY A 561 -31.14 21.86 2.42
N GLY A 562 -31.14 20.56 2.27
CA GLY A 562 -29.97 19.68 2.42
C GLY A 562 -30.47 18.25 2.56
N GLY A 563 -31.07 17.71 1.48
CA GLY A 563 -31.45 16.29 1.41
C GLY A 563 -30.18 15.46 1.25
N GLY A 564 -29.90 14.58 2.21
CA GLY A 564 -28.92 13.55 2.09
C GLY A 564 -29.32 12.42 3.01
N GLY A 565 -29.71 11.27 2.46
CA GLY A 565 -29.86 10.06 3.21
C GLY A 565 -28.47 9.54 3.63
N GLY A 566 -27.82 10.26 4.53
CA GLY A 566 -26.44 10.04 4.88
C GLY A 566 -26.25 9.01 5.96
N VAL A 567 -25.01 8.60 6.16
CA VAL A 567 -24.56 7.82 7.30
C VAL A 567 -24.33 8.72 8.51
N ARG A 568 -24.49 8.17 9.73
CA ARG A 568 -24.10 8.84 10.96
C ARG A 568 -22.73 8.36 11.40
N LEU A 569 -21.78 9.28 11.56
CA LEU A 569 -20.38 9.04 11.91
C LEU A 569 -20.12 9.48 13.36
N CYS A 570 -19.64 8.55 14.19
CA CYS A 570 -19.47 8.77 15.62
C CYS A 570 -18.05 8.42 16.09
N SER A 571 -17.52 9.18 17.05
CA SER A 571 -16.34 8.85 17.83
C SER A 571 -16.72 8.48 19.25
N GLU A 572 -15.88 7.70 19.93
CA GLU A 572 -16.07 7.42 21.35
C GLU A 572 -15.72 8.66 22.19
N ALA A 573 -16.53 8.92 23.24
CA ALA A 573 -16.30 9.95 24.24
C ALA A 573 -16.71 9.45 25.62
N GLY A 574 -16.13 10.03 26.68
CA GLY A 574 -16.47 9.65 28.05
C GLY A 574 -15.96 8.26 28.48
N ASN A 575 -16.30 7.86 29.69
CA ASN A 575 -15.78 6.64 30.33
C ASN A 575 -16.65 5.39 30.14
N HIS A 576 -17.84 5.53 29.53
CA HIS A 576 -18.87 4.49 29.48
C HIS A 576 -19.36 4.17 28.05
N GLY A 577 -18.55 4.45 27.02
CA GLY A 577 -18.96 4.22 25.63
C GLY A 577 -19.94 5.26 25.09
N GLU A 578 -19.95 6.45 25.69
CA GLU A 578 -20.65 7.60 25.14
C GLU A 578 -20.06 7.94 23.76
N GLU A 579 -20.92 8.32 22.82
CA GLU A 579 -20.51 8.68 21.47
C GLU A 579 -20.80 10.14 21.16
N VAL A 580 -19.88 10.75 20.43
CA VAL A 580 -20.05 12.09 19.84
C VAL A 580 -20.35 11.94 18.36
N ASP A 581 -21.46 12.49 17.92
CA ASP A 581 -21.84 12.55 16.50
C ASP A 581 -20.99 13.60 15.78
N LEU A 582 -20.21 13.15 14.81
CA LEU A 582 -19.32 13.96 13.99
C LEU A 582 -19.85 14.19 12.57
N SER A 583 -21.07 13.73 12.23
CA SER A 583 -21.63 13.81 10.87
C SER A 583 -21.70 15.23 10.30
N ARG A 584 -21.72 16.24 11.17
CA ARG A 584 -21.67 17.67 10.76
C ARG A 584 -20.25 18.19 10.50
N SER A 585 -19.23 17.45 10.92
CA SER A 585 -17.81 17.85 10.83
C SER A 585 -17.01 16.94 9.92
N VAL A 586 -17.51 15.75 9.64
CA VAL A 586 -16.89 14.75 8.79
C VAL A 586 -17.78 14.56 7.57
N HIS A 587 -17.42 15.23 6.49
CA HIS A 587 -18.17 15.16 5.23
C HIS A 587 -17.44 14.23 4.26
N LEU A 588 -18.07 13.12 3.93
CA LEU A 588 -17.62 12.20 2.88
C LEU A 588 -18.06 12.74 1.51
N SER A 589 -17.36 12.32 0.45
CA SER A 589 -17.89 12.49 -0.90
C SER A 589 -19.10 11.58 -1.11
N GLU A 590 -20.03 11.96 -2.00
CA GLU A 590 -21.19 11.11 -2.33
C GLU A 590 -20.77 9.70 -2.77
N HIS A 591 -19.66 9.60 -3.47
CA HIS A 591 -19.10 8.32 -3.89
C HIS A 591 -18.60 7.48 -2.70
N ASP A 592 -17.86 8.09 -1.77
CA ASP A 592 -17.31 7.38 -0.61
C ASP A 592 -18.42 7.00 0.36
N GLU A 593 -19.46 7.84 0.48
CA GLU A 593 -20.63 7.51 1.27
C GLU A 593 -21.40 6.33 0.69
N ALA A 594 -21.62 6.30 -0.62
CA ALA A 594 -22.27 5.17 -1.29
C ALA A 594 -21.47 3.87 -1.16
N ARG A 595 -20.14 3.92 -1.25
CA ARG A 595 -19.26 2.78 -1.00
C ARG A 595 -19.38 2.28 0.43
N LEU A 596 -19.32 3.18 1.40
CA LEU A 596 -19.43 2.85 2.82
C LEU A 596 -20.78 2.19 3.12
N VAL A 597 -21.87 2.72 2.57
CA VAL A 597 -23.22 2.13 2.72
C VAL A 597 -23.28 0.73 2.09
N ALA A 598 -22.67 0.53 0.92
CA ALA A 598 -22.60 -0.77 0.27
C ALA A 598 -21.80 -1.79 1.10
N ASP A 599 -20.66 -1.37 1.66
CA ASP A 599 -19.80 -2.22 2.48
C ASP A 599 -20.42 -2.57 3.84
N MET A 600 -21.26 -1.70 4.38
CA MET A 600 -22.01 -1.95 5.63
C MET A 600 -23.01 -3.10 5.51
N GLN A 601 -23.50 -3.39 4.31
CA GLN A 601 -24.55 -4.39 4.08
C GLN A 601 -25.77 -4.17 5.01
N SER A 602 -26.18 -5.21 5.72
CA SER A 602 -27.28 -5.14 6.72
C SER A 602 -26.80 -4.95 8.17
N CYS A 603 -25.55 -4.57 8.37
CA CYS A 603 -25.01 -4.37 9.72
C CYS A 603 -25.64 -3.14 10.40
N ARG A 604 -25.96 -3.27 11.69
CA ARG A 604 -26.47 -2.15 12.50
C ARG A 604 -25.46 -1.04 12.73
N SER A 605 -24.21 -1.38 12.80
CA SER A 605 -23.09 -0.44 12.84
C SER A 605 -21.78 -1.15 12.47
N VAL A 606 -20.83 -0.40 11.94
CA VAL A 606 -19.48 -0.85 11.58
C VAL A 606 -18.44 0.15 12.09
N ILE A 607 -17.18 -0.26 12.21
CA ILE A 607 -16.07 0.67 12.33
C ILE A 607 -15.48 0.88 10.95
N ALA A 608 -15.34 2.13 10.55
CA ALA A 608 -14.74 2.52 9.27
C ALA A 608 -13.55 3.44 9.49
N GLU A 609 -12.50 3.21 8.73
CA GLU A 609 -11.35 4.09 8.65
C GLU A 609 -11.62 5.19 7.62
N VAL A 610 -11.39 6.44 8.02
CA VAL A 610 -11.54 7.61 7.16
C VAL A 610 -10.31 8.51 7.28
N ALA A 611 -9.91 9.15 6.18
CA ALA A 611 -8.79 10.09 6.12
C ALA A 611 -9.25 11.44 5.59
N LEU A 612 -8.71 12.53 6.14
CA LEU A 612 -9.02 13.89 5.67
C LEU A 612 -8.11 14.25 4.49
N ASP A 613 -8.70 14.59 3.34
CA ASP A 613 -7.95 15.20 2.24
C ASP A 613 -7.83 16.73 2.47
N PRO A 614 -6.62 17.22 2.76
CA PRO A 614 -6.42 18.64 3.02
C PRO A 614 -6.65 19.54 1.79
N GLY A 615 -6.66 18.94 0.59
CA GLY A 615 -6.87 19.65 -0.67
C GLY A 615 -8.33 20.00 -0.92
N SER A 616 -9.24 19.06 -0.72
CA SER A 616 -10.68 19.22 -0.88
C SER A 616 -11.39 19.63 0.42
N GLY A 617 -10.80 19.29 1.58
CA GLY A 617 -11.45 19.41 2.89
C GLY A 617 -12.50 18.33 3.14
N LEU A 618 -12.61 17.34 2.24
CA LEU A 618 -13.52 16.21 2.38
C LEU A 618 -12.78 15.02 3.05
N TRP A 619 -13.55 14.18 3.70
CA TRP A 619 -13.07 12.93 4.22
C TRP A 619 -13.21 11.82 3.17
N MET A 620 -12.21 10.96 3.08
CA MET A 620 -12.19 9.81 2.19
C MET A 620 -12.43 8.54 2.99
N TYR A 621 -13.31 7.69 2.50
CA TYR A 621 -13.50 6.36 3.07
C TYR A 621 -12.38 5.43 2.66
N MET A 622 -11.61 4.95 3.65
CA MET A 622 -10.47 4.05 3.44
C MET A 622 -10.90 2.58 3.43
N GLY A 623 -11.85 2.19 4.29
CA GLY A 623 -12.35 0.85 4.39
C GLY A 623 -12.96 0.50 5.75
N LEU A 624 -13.56 -0.69 5.85
CA LEU A 624 -14.03 -1.21 7.13
C LEU A 624 -12.86 -1.70 8.00
N ARG A 625 -13.04 -1.59 9.32
CA ARG A 625 -12.10 -2.08 10.33
C ARG A 625 -12.73 -3.23 11.14
N PRO A 626 -12.85 -4.43 10.55
CA PRO A 626 -13.43 -5.59 11.24
C PRO A 626 -12.56 -6.09 12.41
N ASP A 627 -11.30 -5.64 12.46
CA ASP A 627 -10.34 -5.89 13.54
C ASP A 627 -10.58 -5.02 14.79
N LYS A 628 -11.55 -4.10 14.75
CA LYS A 628 -11.85 -3.16 15.84
C LYS A 628 -13.29 -3.22 16.29
N ASP A 629 -13.47 -3.20 17.60
CA ASP A 629 -14.80 -3.13 18.26
C ASP A 629 -15.18 -1.71 18.64
N ARG A 630 -14.21 -0.78 18.70
CA ARG A 630 -14.42 0.61 19.13
C ARG A 630 -13.83 1.61 18.14
N PRO A 631 -14.52 2.73 17.94
CA PRO A 631 -13.97 3.83 17.17
C PRO A 631 -12.85 4.54 17.95
N ASN A 632 -12.14 5.43 17.28
CA ASN A 632 -11.19 6.29 17.98
C ASN A 632 -11.90 7.19 18.98
N PHE A 633 -11.22 7.47 20.08
CA PHE A 633 -11.69 8.42 21.09
C PHE A 633 -11.63 9.85 20.52
N ILE A 634 -12.57 10.71 20.89
CA ILE A 634 -12.71 12.06 20.32
C ILE A 634 -11.41 12.88 20.34
N THR A 635 -10.59 12.74 21.39
CA THR A 635 -9.31 13.45 21.46
C THR A 635 -8.31 12.96 20.40
N THR A 636 -8.38 11.71 19.99
CA THR A 636 -7.56 11.14 18.91
C THR A 636 -8.01 11.75 17.57
N VAL A 637 -9.32 11.80 17.33
CA VAL A 637 -9.89 12.41 16.13
C VAL A 637 -9.47 13.87 16.00
N ILE A 638 -9.67 14.66 17.06
CA ILE A 638 -9.27 16.07 17.09
C ILE A 638 -7.76 16.22 16.86
N SER A 639 -6.95 15.37 17.50
CA SER A 639 -5.49 15.43 17.36
C SER A 639 -5.04 15.15 15.93
N THR A 640 -5.69 14.20 15.25
CA THR A 640 -5.42 13.90 13.84
C THR A 640 -5.87 15.05 12.93
N MET A 641 -7.03 15.65 13.19
CA MET A 641 -7.48 16.85 12.45
C MET A 641 -6.50 18.01 12.59
N VAL A 642 -5.96 18.23 13.78
CA VAL A 642 -4.95 19.27 14.04
C VAL A 642 -3.65 18.94 13.29
N GLU A 643 -3.20 17.68 13.31
CA GLU A 643 -2.02 17.23 12.60
C GLU A 643 -2.13 17.51 11.09
N VAL A 644 -3.25 17.15 10.49
CA VAL A 644 -3.51 17.40 9.07
C VAL A 644 -3.59 18.90 8.78
N ALA A 645 -4.28 19.66 9.64
CA ALA A 645 -4.41 21.11 9.47
C ALA A 645 -3.08 21.87 9.63
N GLU A 646 -2.21 21.42 10.53
CA GLU A 646 -0.87 21.98 10.69
C GLU A 646 0.05 21.63 9.51
N GLY A 647 -0.14 20.47 8.89
CA GLY A 647 0.57 20.04 7.69
C GLY A 647 2.10 20.05 7.87
N LEU A 648 2.61 19.43 8.93
CA LEU A 648 4.05 19.28 9.13
C LEU A 648 4.62 18.32 8.08
N SER A 649 5.12 18.88 6.97
CA SER A 649 5.66 18.09 5.86
C SER A 649 6.97 17.40 6.22
N GLU A 650 7.37 16.40 5.43
CA GLU A 650 8.63 15.69 5.58
C GLU A 650 9.83 16.66 5.47
N GLU A 651 9.80 17.59 4.52
CA GLU A 651 10.86 18.58 4.32
C GLU A 651 10.95 19.55 5.51
N GLU A 652 9.81 20.00 6.02
CA GLU A 652 9.76 20.86 7.20
C GLU A 652 10.26 20.09 8.44
N LEU A 653 9.85 18.83 8.60
CA LEU A 653 10.32 17.98 9.70
C LEU A 653 11.85 17.78 9.66
N LYS A 654 12.40 17.41 8.50
CA LYS A 654 13.86 17.27 8.29
C LYS A 654 14.59 18.53 8.67
N TYR A 655 14.13 19.66 8.14
CA TYR A 655 14.72 20.96 8.42
C TYR A 655 14.71 21.28 9.92
N ARG A 656 13.56 21.12 10.60
CA ARG A 656 13.40 21.42 12.02
C ARG A 656 14.25 20.50 12.92
N MET A 657 14.40 19.22 12.54
CA MET A 657 15.20 18.26 13.31
C MET A 657 16.73 18.51 13.18
N LEU A 658 17.17 19.11 12.07
CA LEU A 658 18.58 19.47 11.87
C LEU A 658 18.96 20.78 12.57
N ALA A 659 17.99 21.65 12.86
CA ALA A 659 18.24 22.91 13.54
C ALA A 659 18.66 22.70 15.00
N ASP A 660 19.76 23.35 15.40
CA ASP A 660 20.34 23.15 16.74
C ASP A 660 19.66 23.96 17.85
N THR A 661 18.91 25.01 17.53
CA THR A 661 18.21 25.81 18.55
C THR A 661 16.89 26.39 18.04
N PRO A 662 15.83 26.34 18.88
CA PRO A 662 14.54 26.97 18.57
C PRO A 662 14.54 28.51 18.69
N ALA A 663 15.60 29.10 19.21
CA ALA A 663 15.61 30.47 19.72
C ALA A 663 16.56 31.41 18.97
N SER A 664 17.12 31.01 17.81
CA SER A 664 17.81 32.01 16.99
C SER A 664 16.77 32.83 16.20
N ASP A 665 16.97 34.13 16.13
CA ASP A 665 16.14 35.04 15.29
C ASP A 665 16.05 34.56 13.82
N ASP A 666 17.01 33.76 13.36
CA ASP A 666 17.07 33.14 12.06
C ASP A 666 15.99 32.06 11.87
N TRP A 667 15.69 31.28 12.90
CA TRP A 667 14.62 30.29 12.85
C TRP A 667 13.25 30.96 12.71
N LEU A 668 12.97 32.01 13.50
CA LEU A 668 11.75 32.78 13.40
C LEU A 668 11.61 33.47 12.03
N ARG A 669 12.72 34.00 11.50
CA ARG A 669 12.74 34.61 10.16
C ARG A 669 12.48 33.58 9.06
N GLN A 670 13.04 32.40 9.18
CA GLN A 670 12.83 31.31 8.21
C GLN A 670 11.41 30.76 8.30
N GLU A 671 10.85 30.56 9.49
CA GLU A 671 9.44 30.20 9.68
C GLU A 671 8.50 31.24 9.11
N MET A 672 8.73 32.53 9.39
CA MET A 672 7.95 33.60 8.80
C MET A 672 8.06 33.63 7.26
N THR A 673 9.24 33.30 6.71
CA THR A 673 9.46 33.22 5.27
C THR A 673 8.70 32.05 4.66
N MET A 674 8.71 30.88 5.31
CA MET A 674 7.95 29.72 4.87
C MET A 674 6.43 29.95 4.97
N ARG A 675 5.97 30.57 6.06
CA ARG A 675 4.54 30.97 6.20
C ARG A 675 4.13 31.95 5.11
N LYS A 676 4.96 32.96 4.80
CA LYS A 676 4.71 33.88 3.69
C LYS A 676 4.63 33.16 2.34
N ARG A 677 5.54 32.22 2.07
CA ARG A 677 5.52 31.42 0.85
C ARG A 677 4.25 30.54 0.77
N ALA A 678 3.86 29.90 1.85
CA ALA A 678 2.64 29.11 1.91
C ALA A 678 1.39 29.95 1.65
N VAL A 679 1.31 31.14 2.26
CA VAL A 679 0.21 32.09 2.01
C VAL A 679 0.21 32.60 0.56
N GLN A 680 1.39 32.94 0.01
CA GLN A 680 1.52 33.37 -1.39
C GLN A 680 1.14 32.24 -2.36
N TRP A 681 1.46 31.00 -2.03
CA TRP A 681 1.08 29.84 -2.83
C TRP A 681 -0.44 29.60 -2.82
N GLN A 682 -1.08 29.72 -1.65
CA GLN A 682 -2.55 29.68 -1.54
C GLN A 682 -3.23 30.82 -2.31
N TYR A 683 -2.65 32.04 -2.26
CA TYR A 683 -3.16 33.18 -3.02
C TYR A 683 -3.05 32.96 -4.54
N LYS A 684 -1.92 32.47 -5.02
CA LYS A 684 -1.73 32.14 -6.44
C LYS A 684 -2.71 31.07 -6.90
N ARG A 685 -3.01 30.09 -6.06
CA ARG A 685 -3.97 29.03 -6.35
C ARG A 685 -5.42 29.55 -6.43
N LYS A 686 -5.79 30.45 -5.51
CA LYS A 686 -7.10 31.11 -5.53
C LYS A 686 -7.27 32.03 -6.75
N SER A 687 -6.25 32.79 -7.11
CA SER A 687 -6.29 33.66 -8.29
C SER A 687 -6.29 32.87 -9.61
N ALA A 688 -5.60 31.75 -9.69
CA ALA A 688 -5.65 30.87 -10.87
C ALA A 688 -7.01 30.15 -10.99
N ALA A 689 -7.66 29.82 -9.87
CA ALA A 689 -9.02 29.27 -9.87
C ALA A 689 -10.08 30.32 -10.24
N ALA A 690 -9.87 31.59 -9.87
CA ALA A 690 -10.75 32.72 -10.22
C ALA A 690 -10.60 33.18 -11.68
N GLN A 691 -9.50 32.84 -12.36
CA GLN A 691 -9.23 33.18 -13.76
C GLN A 691 -9.69 32.12 -14.77
N LYS A 692 -10.37 31.06 -14.33
CA LYS A 692 -11.07 30.20 -15.30
C LYS A 692 -12.16 31.02 -15.99
N PRO A 693 -12.17 31.14 -17.31
CA PRO A 693 -13.19 31.89 -18.02
C PRO A 693 -14.55 31.28 -17.68
N GLN A 694 -15.44 32.10 -17.14
CA GLN A 694 -16.86 31.76 -17.15
C GLN A 694 -17.26 31.63 -18.63
N VAL A 695 -17.57 30.43 -19.05
CA VAL A 695 -18.27 30.21 -20.31
C VAL A 695 -19.61 30.92 -20.13
N ARG A 696 -19.72 32.12 -20.72
CA ARG A 696 -21.02 32.75 -20.89
C ARG A 696 -21.82 31.83 -21.80
N GLU A 697 -22.84 31.18 -21.26
CA GLU A 697 -23.91 30.66 -22.09
C GLU A 697 -24.52 31.86 -22.84
N GLU A 698 -24.22 31.96 -24.13
CA GLU A 698 -24.94 32.83 -25.04
C GLU A 698 -26.38 32.33 -25.11
N LEU A 699 -27.28 33.11 -24.53
CA LEU A 699 -28.71 32.89 -24.70
C LEU A 699 -29.03 32.89 -26.21
N PRO A 700 -29.84 31.97 -26.68
CA PRO A 700 -30.26 31.96 -28.09
C PRO A 700 -30.98 33.25 -28.43
N PRO A 701 -30.83 33.78 -29.67
CA PRO A 701 -31.48 35.02 -30.07
C PRO A 701 -32.99 34.87 -30.00
N PRO A 702 -33.72 35.95 -29.68
CA PRO A 702 -35.18 35.94 -29.61
C PRO A 702 -35.76 35.63 -30.97
N PRO A 703 -36.91 34.93 -31.04
CA PRO A 703 -37.57 34.61 -32.31
C PRO A 703 -38.00 35.89 -32.99
N PRO A 704 -38.02 35.92 -34.34
CA PRO A 704 -38.43 37.07 -35.13
C PRO A 704 -39.90 37.42 -34.86
N PRO A 705 -40.27 38.73 -34.88
CA PRO A 705 -41.65 39.16 -34.64
C PRO A 705 -42.56 38.64 -35.76
N ARG A 706 -43.74 38.18 -35.35
CA ARG A 706 -44.82 37.77 -36.27
C ARG A 706 -45.46 38.94 -37.02
#